data_45cbbd53d1cd388a2a69e10b207d9e30
#
_entry.id   45cbbd53d1cd388a2a69e10b207d9e30
#
_cell.length_a   1.000
_cell.length_b   1.000
_cell.length_c   1.000
_cell.angle_alpha   90.00
_cell.angle_beta   90.00
_cell.angle_gamma   90.00
#
_symmetry.space_group_name_H-M   'P 1'
#
loop_
_entity.id
_entity.type
_entity.pdbx_description
1 polymer ?
#
loop_
_entity_poly.entity_id
_entity_poly.type
_entity_poly.pdbx_seq_one_letter_code
_entity_poly.pdbx_strand_id
1 'polypeptide(L)'
;MNNTLPTDYQNFIALSRYARWKEDEQRRETWGETVSRYFDYMTKHLKDKHSFTLTSSLRSELEEAVLSQEVMPSMRALMTSGPALDRCHVGGYNCSYVPVDSPRAFDETMYILMCGTGVGFSVERHNIEKLPIVNEDFHETDTVIKVGDSRPGWAKSLKELIAMLYTGQVPKWDTSDVREAGARLKTFGGRASGPQPLVELFNFCIEVFRKAAGRRLYPIECHDIMCKIGEVVVVGGVRRSALISLSNLNDDQMRNAKAGQWWEYEGQRSLANNSVAYKCKPEMGTFMREWMALYDSKSGERGIFNRQSAKKQAAKNGRRDSDWDFGCNPCSEIILRPYQFCNLSEVVVRDTDTEATLRRKVGLATTLGTFQATLTDFKYLRKIWKNNTEEERLLGVSLTGIMDNKLMANKVRNADLAEMLEELKAVSVKVNANISKKLGINQSTAITCVKPSGTVSQLTDSASGIHARHNPYYIRTVRADNKDPLTQFLIDAGIPSEPDVMKPDSTTVFSFPMKSPNNAVCRTDMTAIEQLNLWLIYQRHWCEHKPSVTISVKEDEWMDVGAWTYEHFDEVSGISFLPFSEHIYEQEPYQDCTKAEYTAMLKTMPKAIDWNKLQEFEKEDTTSGGRELACTAGTCEVVDLTAN
;
A
#
# COMPACT_ATOMS: atom_id res chain seq x y z
N MET A 1 -14.32 27.40 -10.53
CA MET A 1 -13.05 26.69 -10.27
C MET A 1 -12.92 25.62 -11.35
N ASN A 2 -11.77 25.49 -12.01
CA ASN A 2 -11.54 24.42 -12.97
C ASN A 2 -11.61 23.08 -12.22
N ASN A 3 -12.64 22.29 -12.47
CA ASN A 3 -12.83 20.96 -11.89
C ASN A 3 -11.96 19.88 -12.55
N THR A 4 -11.08 20.26 -13.47
CA THR A 4 -10.22 19.36 -14.23
C THR A 4 -8.78 19.49 -13.74
N LEU A 5 -8.12 18.36 -13.60
CA LEU A 5 -6.68 18.27 -13.30
C LEU A 5 -5.85 18.62 -14.56
N PRO A 6 -4.54 18.91 -14.40
CA PRO A 6 -3.71 19.43 -15.49
C PRO A 6 -3.61 18.52 -16.74
N THR A 7 -3.66 17.19 -16.57
CA THR A 7 -3.56 16.23 -17.67
C THR A 7 -4.73 15.26 -17.71
N ASP A 8 -5.00 14.68 -18.89
CA ASP A 8 -6.04 13.66 -19.05
C ASP A 8 -5.74 12.40 -18.25
N TYR A 9 -4.46 12.05 -18.11
CA TYR A 9 -4.05 10.94 -17.27
C TYR A 9 -4.38 11.16 -15.79
N GLN A 10 -4.11 12.35 -15.25
CA GLN A 10 -4.48 12.69 -13.87
C GLN A 10 -6.01 12.68 -13.66
N ASN A 11 -6.78 13.18 -14.63
CA ASN A 11 -8.25 13.12 -14.59
C ASN A 11 -8.76 11.67 -14.60
N PHE A 12 -8.17 10.82 -15.44
CA PHE A 12 -8.46 9.38 -15.44
C PHE A 12 -8.21 8.75 -14.07
N ILE A 13 -7.06 9.02 -13.45
CA ILE A 13 -6.72 8.49 -12.12
C ILE A 13 -7.70 9.00 -11.06
N ALA A 14 -8.03 10.29 -11.05
CA ALA A 14 -8.99 10.87 -10.11
C ALA A 14 -10.36 10.19 -10.21
N LEU A 15 -10.89 10.05 -11.42
CA LEU A 15 -12.22 9.48 -11.68
C LEU A 15 -12.26 7.96 -11.42
N SER A 16 -11.20 7.24 -11.82
CA SER A 16 -11.17 5.78 -11.67
C SER A 16 -10.85 5.32 -10.24
N ARG A 17 -10.08 6.11 -9.46
CA ARG A 17 -9.54 5.67 -8.16
C ARG A 17 -10.11 6.39 -6.95
N TYR A 18 -10.49 7.66 -7.07
CA TYR A 18 -10.87 8.50 -5.92
C TYR A 18 -12.34 8.90 -5.91
N ALA A 19 -12.93 9.17 -7.07
CA ALA A 19 -14.30 9.63 -7.20
C ALA A 19 -15.31 8.62 -6.63
N ARG A 20 -16.32 9.13 -5.95
CA ARG A 20 -17.50 8.39 -5.51
C ARG A 20 -18.68 8.69 -6.41
N TRP A 21 -19.65 7.80 -6.39
CA TRP A 21 -20.91 8.00 -7.10
C TRP A 21 -21.85 8.91 -6.31
N LYS A 22 -22.44 9.86 -7.00
CA LYS A 22 -23.48 10.75 -6.48
C LYS A 22 -24.85 10.26 -6.95
N GLU A 23 -25.60 9.62 -6.06
CA GLU A 23 -26.91 9.03 -6.39
C GLU A 23 -27.91 10.07 -6.88
N ASP A 24 -27.90 11.28 -6.30
CA ASP A 24 -28.84 12.36 -6.64
C ASP A 24 -28.59 12.94 -8.03
N GLU A 25 -27.34 12.91 -8.48
CA GLU A 25 -26.91 13.49 -9.76
C GLU A 25 -26.59 12.42 -10.81
N GLN A 26 -26.61 11.13 -10.44
CA GLN A 26 -26.32 9.99 -11.30
C GLN A 26 -24.98 10.14 -12.06
N ARG A 27 -23.93 10.52 -11.36
CA ARG A 27 -22.58 10.70 -11.90
C ARG A 27 -21.50 10.48 -10.84
N ARG A 28 -20.25 10.37 -11.28
CA ARG A 28 -19.09 10.41 -10.39
C ARG A 28 -18.83 11.82 -9.86
N GLU A 29 -18.20 11.90 -8.69
CA GLU A 29 -17.65 13.15 -8.16
C GLU A 29 -16.62 13.76 -9.10
N THR A 30 -16.56 15.08 -9.12
CA THR A 30 -15.39 15.82 -9.62
C THR A 30 -14.24 15.78 -8.61
N TRP A 31 -13.04 16.16 -9.02
CA TRP A 31 -11.90 16.26 -8.08
C TRP A 31 -12.21 17.23 -6.91
N GLY A 32 -12.77 18.38 -7.20
CA GLY A 32 -13.19 19.33 -6.14
C GLY A 32 -14.19 18.72 -5.16
N GLU A 33 -15.18 17.99 -5.63
CA GLU A 33 -16.19 17.33 -4.78
C GLU A 33 -15.56 16.22 -3.93
N THR A 34 -14.61 15.45 -4.48
CA THR A 34 -13.86 14.43 -3.74
C THR A 34 -13.08 15.05 -2.57
N VAL A 35 -12.40 16.17 -2.82
CA VAL A 35 -11.64 16.89 -1.78
C VAL A 35 -12.58 17.50 -0.74
N SER A 36 -13.65 18.17 -1.16
CA SER A 36 -14.63 18.77 -0.23
C SER A 36 -15.28 17.71 0.66
N ARG A 37 -15.63 16.53 0.13
CA ARG A 37 -16.17 15.41 0.93
C ARG A 37 -15.24 15.00 2.07
N TYR A 38 -13.92 14.94 1.81
CA TYR A 38 -12.93 14.64 2.84
C TYR A 38 -12.93 15.70 3.94
N PHE A 39 -12.91 16.98 3.57
CA PHE A 39 -12.87 18.06 4.55
C PHE A 39 -14.18 18.24 5.31
N ASP A 40 -15.32 18.02 4.67
CA ASP A 40 -16.62 18.00 5.36
C ASP A 40 -16.69 16.90 6.43
N TYR A 41 -16.23 15.69 6.06
CA TYR A 41 -16.15 14.57 7.00
C TYR A 41 -15.23 14.89 8.18
N MET A 42 -13.99 15.32 7.90
CA MET A 42 -13.00 15.61 8.94
C MET A 42 -13.45 16.76 9.84
N THR A 43 -14.01 17.82 9.29
CA THR A 43 -14.53 18.97 10.06
C THR A 43 -15.61 18.51 11.05
N LYS A 44 -16.55 17.70 10.58
CA LYS A 44 -17.60 17.12 11.43
C LYS A 44 -17.02 16.20 12.49
N HIS A 45 -16.15 15.26 12.10
CA HIS A 45 -15.53 14.30 13.01
C HIS A 45 -14.76 14.98 14.14
N LEU A 46 -13.90 15.96 13.79
CA LEU A 46 -13.09 16.68 14.77
C LEU A 46 -13.95 17.49 15.75
N LYS A 47 -15.02 18.11 15.25
CA LYS A 47 -15.98 18.84 16.10
C LYS A 47 -16.72 17.90 17.05
N ASP A 48 -17.30 16.81 16.52
CA ASP A 48 -18.18 15.93 17.27
C ASP A 48 -17.42 15.04 18.29
N LYS A 49 -16.20 14.62 17.95
CA LYS A 49 -15.42 13.66 18.76
C LYS A 49 -14.32 14.29 19.60
N HIS A 50 -13.80 15.45 19.18
CA HIS A 50 -12.65 16.11 19.82
C HIS A 50 -12.95 17.55 20.25
N SER A 51 -14.19 18.03 20.09
CA SER A 51 -14.57 19.41 20.38
C SER A 51 -13.66 20.45 19.71
N PHE A 52 -13.05 20.07 18.59
CA PHE A 52 -12.12 20.88 17.83
C PHE A 52 -12.82 21.50 16.62
N THR A 53 -12.94 22.84 16.62
CA THR A 53 -13.50 23.55 15.49
C THR A 53 -12.39 23.92 14.51
N LEU A 54 -12.44 23.32 13.33
CA LEU A 54 -11.56 23.69 12.22
C LEU A 54 -11.97 25.08 11.72
N THR A 55 -11.05 26.06 11.86
CA THR A 55 -11.33 27.43 11.41
C THR A 55 -11.46 27.48 9.89
N SER A 56 -12.28 28.38 9.38
CA SER A 56 -12.49 28.56 7.94
C SER A 56 -11.18 28.85 7.20
N SER A 57 -10.29 29.63 7.81
CA SER A 57 -8.98 29.98 7.25
C SER A 57 -8.08 28.74 7.11
N LEU A 58 -7.94 27.93 8.17
CA LEU A 58 -7.12 26.71 8.12
C LEU A 58 -7.73 25.67 7.18
N ARG A 59 -9.05 25.51 7.21
CA ARG A 59 -9.74 24.63 6.27
C ARG A 59 -9.47 25.03 4.82
N SER A 60 -9.63 26.32 4.50
CA SER A 60 -9.41 26.83 3.14
C SER A 60 -7.97 26.60 2.68
N GLU A 61 -6.99 26.83 3.55
CA GLU A 61 -5.57 26.61 3.24
C GLU A 61 -5.27 25.13 2.96
N LEU A 62 -5.78 24.23 3.79
CA LEU A 62 -5.58 22.78 3.61
C LEU A 62 -6.31 22.27 2.36
N GLU A 63 -7.54 22.72 2.14
CA GLU A 63 -8.37 22.32 1.00
C GLU A 63 -7.74 22.79 -0.32
N GLU A 64 -7.25 24.01 -0.38
CA GLU A 64 -6.55 24.55 -1.55
C GLU A 64 -5.25 23.80 -1.85
N ALA A 65 -4.46 23.48 -0.80
CA ALA A 65 -3.22 22.71 -0.95
C ALA A 65 -3.46 21.28 -1.47
N VAL A 66 -4.59 20.66 -1.12
CA VAL A 66 -4.98 19.34 -1.65
C VAL A 66 -5.55 19.47 -3.07
N LEU A 67 -6.37 20.47 -3.34
CA LEU A 67 -6.91 20.74 -4.67
C LEU A 67 -5.81 20.99 -5.70
N SER A 68 -4.78 21.76 -5.33
CA SER A 68 -3.61 22.06 -6.15
C SER A 68 -2.55 20.96 -6.13
N GLN A 69 -2.78 19.89 -5.37
CA GLN A 69 -1.86 18.75 -5.26
C GLN A 69 -0.47 19.13 -4.71
N GLU A 70 -0.40 20.09 -3.82
CA GLU A 70 0.82 20.41 -3.05
C GLU A 70 1.06 19.39 -1.94
N VAL A 71 -0.02 18.96 -1.30
CA VAL A 71 -0.04 17.90 -0.28
C VAL A 71 -1.22 16.98 -0.51
N MET A 72 -1.11 15.74 -0.05
CA MET A 72 -2.18 14.74 -0.15
C MET A 72 -2.47 14.12 1.21
N PRO A 73 -3.74 14.02 1.60
CA PRO A 73 -4.12 13.18 2.73
C PRO A 73 -3.91 11.70 2.39
N SER A 74 -4.11 10.82 3.36
CA SER A 74 -4.17 9.39 3.10
C SER A 74 -5.12 9.12 1.92
N MET A 75 -4.62 8.38 0.92
CA MET A 75 -5.46 7.91 -0.17
C MET A 75 -6.70 7.19 0.36
N ARG A 76 -6.52 6.36 1.39
CA ARG A 76 -7.62 5.61 2.01
C ARG A 76 -8.64 6.54 2.67
N ALA A 77 -8.19 7.50 3.46
CA ALA A 77 -9.09 8.47 4.08
C ALA A 77 -9.83 9.31 3.04
N LEU A 78 -9.12 9.78 2.00
CA LEU A 78 -9.72 10.55 0.90
C LEU A 78 -10.81 9.75 0.16
N MET A 79 -10.57 8.46 -0.10
CA MET A 79 -11.53 7.58 -0.76
C MET A 79 -12.73 7.19 0.11
N THR A 80 -12.51 6.99 1.42
CA THR A 80 -13.51 6.38 2.31
C THR A 80 -14.26 7.37 3.19
N SER A 81 -13.86 8.66 3.20
CA SER A 81 -14.56 9.71 3.96
C SER A 81 -16.05 9.73 3.66
N GLY A 82 -16.86 9.78 4.72
CA GLY A 82 -18.32 9.66 4.69
C GLY A 82 -18.80 8.35 5.32
N PRO A 83 -19.90 7.76 4.82
CA PRO A 83 -20.56 6.60 5.45
C PRO A 83 -19.65 5.39 5.69
N ALA A 84 -18.60 5.22 4.88
CA ALA A 84 -17.67 4.12 5.04
C ALA A 84 -16.80 4.27 6.31
N LEU A 85 -16.29 5.48 6.58
CA LEU A 85 -15.55 5.76 7.81
C LEU A 85 -16.47 5.84 9.04
N ASP A 86 -17.70 6.34 8.91
CA ASP A 86 -18.68 6.32 10.01
C ASP A 86 -18.96 4.90 10.52
N ARG A 87 -18.87 3.91 9.64
CA ARG A 87 -19.05 2.49 10.00
C ARG A 87 -17.84 1.91 10.68
N CYS A 88 -16.64 2.21 10.22
CA CYS A 88 -15.39 1.68 10.78
C CYS A 88 -14.17 2.49 10.30
N HIS A 89 -13.39 2.99 11.25
CA HIS A 89 -12.21 3.81 10.97
C HIS A 89 -11.03 3.03 10.37
N VAL A 90 -11.00 1.69 10.43
CA VAL A 90 -9.94 0.89 9.80
C VAL A 90 -9.77 1.26 8.32
N GLY A 91 -10.87 1.53 7.62
CA GLY A 91 -10.84 1.92 6.19
C GLY A 91 -10.07 3.21 5.88
N GLY A 92 -9.79 4.05 6.86
CA GLY A 92 -8.99 5.28 6.71
C GLY A 92 -7.48 5.07 6.83
N TYR A 93 -7.05 3.90 7.30
CA TYR A 93 -5.63 3.58 7.51
C TYR A 93 -5.02 2.85 6.32
N ASN A 94 -3.71 3.06 6.13
CA ASN A 94 -2.96 2.42 5.05
C ASN A 94 -2.17 1.20 5.55
N CYS A 95 -1.72 1.22 6.80
CA CYS A 95 -0.68 0.36 7.32
C CYS A 95 -1.11 -0.33 8.60
N SER A 96 -0.83 -1.63 8.69
CA SER A 96 -1.02 -2.42 9.90
C SER A 96 -0.02 -3.57 10.00
N TYR A 97 0.15 -4.11 11.19
CA TYR A 97 1.00 -5.27 11.44
C TYR A 97 0.38 -6.21 12.48
N VAL A 98 0.47 -7.50 12.22
CA VAL A 98 -0.01 -8.56 13.11
C VAL A 98 0.95 -9.75 13.14
N PRO A 99 1.49 -10.17 14.31
CA PRO A 99 2.15 -11.47 14.42
C PRO A 99 1.12 -12.60 14.38
N VAL A 100 1.46 -13.74 13.78
CA VAL A 100 0.62 -14.94 13.82
C VAL A 100 0.90 -15.70 15.11
N ASP A 101 0.44 -15.14 16.22
CA ASP A 101 0.67 -15.64 17.58
C ASP A 101 -0.62 -16.08 18.29
N SER A 102 -1.73 -15.99 17.60
CA SER A 102 -3.07 -16.32 18.07
C SER A 102 -3.95 -16.72 16.87
N PRO A 103 -4.90 -17.64 17.05
CA PRO A 103 -5.89 -17.97 16.01
C PRO A 103 -6.65 -16.74 15.48
N ARG A 104 -6.78 -15.68 16.30
CA ARG A 104 -7.41 -14.42 15.92
C ARG A 104 -6.64 -13.63 14.86
N ALA A 105 -5.36 -13.95 14.62
CA ALA A 105 -4.57 -13.30 13.58
C ALA A 105 -5.18 -13.50 12.17
N PHE A 106 -5.78 -14.64 11.91
CA PHE A 106 -6.37 -14.96 10.60
C PHE A 106 -7.64 -14.13 10.33
N ASP A 107 -8.59 -14.13 11.24
CA ASP A 107 -9.86 -13.40 11.05
C ASP A 107 -9.69 -11.88 11.11
N GLU A 108 -8.81 -11.39 11.99
CA GLU A 108 -8.49 -9.96 12.05
C GLU A 108 -7.79 -9.49 10.77
N THR A 109 -6.85 -10.27 10.23
CA THR A 109 -6.23 -9.97 8.92
C THR A 109 -7.26 -9.90 7.81
N MET A 110 -8.17 -10.87 7.74
CA MET A 110 -9.25 -10.85 6.74
C MET A 110 -10.09 -9.58 6.85
N TYR A 111 -10.49 -9.22 8.08
CA TYR A 111 -11.29 -8.02 8.30
C TYR A 111 -10.55 -6.74 7.89
N ILE A 112 -9.28 -6.61 8.28
CA ILE A 112 -8.44 -5.43 7.96
C ILE A 112 -8.24 -5.32 6.46
N LEU A 113 -7.92 -6.41 5.77
CA LEU A 113 -7.78 -6.43 4.31
C LEU A 113 -9.09 -6.07 3.60
N MET A 114 -10.24 -6.58 4.08
CA MET A 114 -11.54 -6.21 3.55
C MET A 114 -11.91 -4.74 3.76
N CYS A 115 -11.33 -4.09 4.76
CA CYS A 115 -11.41 -2.64 4.92
C CYS A 115 -10.45 -1.90 3.97
N GLY A 116 -9.58 -2.62 3.26
CA GLY A 116 -8.64 -2.08 2.28
C GLY A 116 -7.32 -1.60 2.86
N THR A 117 -7.01 -1.92 4.11
CA THR A 117 -5.74 -1.60 4.77
C THR A 117 -4.73 -2.71 4.50
N GLY A 118 -3.48 -2.37 4.20
CA GLY A 118 -2.40 -3.32 4.02
C GLY A 118 -1.94 -3.94 5.35
N VAL A 119 -1.57 -5.21 5.33
CA VAL A 119 -1.17 -5.98 6.51
C VAL A 119 0.23 -6.55 6.35
N GLY A 120 1.14 -6.18 7.25
CA GLY A 120 2.34 -6.96 7.47
C GLY A 120 2.06 -8.04 8.51
N PHE A 121 2.62 -9.22 8.33
CA PHE A 121 2.46 -10.30 9.30
C PHE A 121 3.76 -11.06 9.53
N SER A 122 3.89 -11.68 10.71
CA SER A 122 5.06 -12.50 11.04
C SER A 122 4.66 -13.94 11.26
N VAL A 123 5.37 -14.83 10.56
CA VAL A 123 5.32 -16.28 10.76
C VAL A 123 6.61 -16.80 11.41
N GLU A 124 7.35 -15.93 12.10
CA GLU A 124 8.52 -16.32 12.86
C GLU A 124 8.19 -17.34 13.94
N ARG A 125 9.09 -18.27 14.21
CA ARG A 125 8.84 -19.40 15.11
C ARG A 125 8.37 -18.97 16.50
N HIS A 126 8.94 -17.91 17.07
CA HIS A 126 8.55 -17.43 18.40
C HIS A 126 7.10 -16.91 18.47
N ASN A 127 6.48 -16.57 17.33
CA ASN A 127 5.06 -16.26 17.24
C ASN A 127 4.24 -17.54 17.05
N ILE A 128 4.63 -18.38 16.07
CA ILE A 128 3.92 -19.62 15.74
C ILE A 128 3.86 -20.59 16.95
N GLU A 129 4.90 -20.62 17.77
CA GLU A 129 4.95 -21.46 19.00
C GLU A 129 3.87 -21.10 20.03
N LYS A 130 3.27 -19.92 19.95
CA LYS A 130 2.14 -19.50 20.80
C LYS A 130 0.79 -20.04 20.32
N LEU A 131 0.70 -20.52 19.07
CA LEU A 131 -0.52 -21.13 18.54
C LEU A 131 -0.82 -22.46 19.26
N PRO A 132 -2.10 -22.85 19.40
CA PRO A 132 -2.46 -24.15 19.92
C PRO A 132 -1.94 -25.30 19.05
N ILE A 133 -1.81 -26.49 19.63
CA ILE A 133 -1.63 -27.72 18.89
C ILE A 133 -2.94 -28.06 18.19
N VAL A 134 -2.88 -28.44 16.94
CA VAL A 134 -4.01 -28.92 16.16
C VAL A 134 -4.42 -30.31 16.68
N ASN A 135 -5.72 -30.57 16.82
CA ASN A 135 -6.21 -31.86 17.28
C ASN A 135 -5.70 -33.02 16.38
N GLU A 136 -5.44 -34.17 16.97
CA GLU A 136 -4.99 -35.36 16.23
C GLU A 136 -6.09 -35.95 15.34
N ASP A 137 -7.34 -35.92 15.84
CA ASP A 137 -8.50 -36.53 15.18
C ASP A 137 -9.44 -35.47 14.62
N PHE A 138 -9.87 -35.66 13.39
CA PHE A 138 -10.87 -34.83 12.74
C PHE A 138 -12.15 -35.59 12.47
N HIS A 139 -13.29 -34.98 12.79
CA HIS A 139 -14.60 -35.52 12.53
C HIS A 139 -15.56 -34.46 11.99
N GLU A 140 -16.43 -34.87 11.08
CA GLU A 140 -17.51 -34.04 10.57
C GLU A 140 -18.55 -33.80 11.66
N THR A 141 -19.08 -32.56 11.72
CA THR A 141 -20.12 -32.19 12.68
C THR A 141 -21.36 -31.66 11.99
N ASP A 142 -22.50 -31.69 12.69
CA ASP A 142 -23.73 -31.05 12.20
C ASP A 142 -23.81 -29.54 12.48
N THR A 143 -22.78 -29.00 13.09
CA THR A 143 -22.69 -27.55 13.32
C THR A 143 -22.60 -26.81 11.99
N VAL A 144 -23.48 -25.83 11.81
CA VAL A 144 -23.53 -25.01 10.60
C VAL A 144 -23.06 -23.60 10.91
N ILE A 145 -21.98 -23.17 10.27
CA ILE A 145 -21.52 -21.79 10.30
C ILE A 145 -22.38 -20.97 9.34
N LYS A 146 -23.18 -20.05 9.86
CA LYS A 146 -23.97 -19.14 9.04
C LYS A 146 -23.15 -17.91 8.68
N VAL A 147 -22.94 -17.71 7.38
CA VAL A 147 -22.13 -16.60 6.85
C VAL A 147 -23.02 -15.38 6.61
N GLY A 148 -22.80 -14.31 7.37
CA GLY A 148 -23.48 -13.03 7.12
C GLY A 148 -22.89 -12.27 5.92
N ASP A 149 -23.73 -11.59 5.15
CA ASP A 149 -23.34 -10.79 3.98
C ASP A 149 -22.72 -9.43 4.39
N SER A 150 -21.61 -9.50 5.10
CA SER A 150 -20.87 -8.32 5.57
C SER A 150 -19.41 -8.67 5.87
N ARG A 151 -18.53 -7.66 5.92
CA ARG A 151 -17.12 -7.86 6.31
C ARG A 151 -16.98 -8.52 7.69
N PRO A 152 -17.67 -8.02 8.75
CA PRO A 152 -17.66 -8.72 10.03
C PRO A 152 -18.23 -10.13 9.94
N GLY A 153 -19.25 -10.36 9.12
CA GLY A 153 -19.86 -11.68 8.90
C GLY A 153 -18.87 -12.68 8.32
N TRP A 154 -18.14 -12.30 7.29
CA TRP A 154 -17.10 -13.14 6.68
C TRP A 154 -15.94 -13.42 7.64
N ALA A 155 -15.42 -12.37 8.29
CA ALA A 155 -14.36 -12.54 9.28
C ALA A 155 -14.77 -13.41 10.46
N LYS A 156 -16.01 -13.23 10.94
CA LYS A 156 -16.59 -14.06 12.02
C LYS A 156 -16.70 -15.53 11.61
N SER A 157 -17.16 -15.81 10.39
CA SER A 157 -17.26 -17.19 9.91
C SER A 157 -15.90 -17.89 9.82
N LEU A 158 -14.86 -17.17 9.36
CA LEU A 158 -13.48 -17.68 9.38
C LEU A 158 -12.99 -17.92 10.82
N LYS A 159 -13.26 -17.01 11.74
CA LYS A 159 -12.92 -17.18 13.17
C LYS A 159 -13.55 -18.44 13.75
N GLU A 160 -14.83 -18.68 13.47
CA GLU A 160 -15.56 -19.86 13.93
C GLU A 160 -14.97 -21.13 13.34
N LEU A 161 -14.70 -21.14 12.01
CA LEU A 161 -14.06 -22.28 11.35
C LEU A 161 -12.70 -22.62 11.98
N ILE A 162 -11.80 -21.66 12.12
CA ILE A 162 -10.47 -21.87 12.69
C ILE A 162 -10.56 -22.40 14.13
N ALA A 163 -11.47 -21.86 14.94
CA ALA A 163 -11.68 -22.34 16.31
C ALA A 163 -12.13 -23.81 16.35
N MET A 164 -13.04 -24.21 15.46
CA MET A 164 -13.52 -25.59 15.37
C MET A 164 -12.42 -26.52 14.85
N LEU A 165 -11.64 -26.11 13.85
CA LEU A 165 -10.55 -26.92 13.32
C LEU A 165 -9.47 -27.21 14.37
N TYR A 166 -9.16 -26.26 15.26
CA TYR A 166 -8.25 -26.51 16.39
C TYR A 166 -8.76 -27.60 17.34
N THR A 167 -10.08 -27.79 17.43
CA THR A 167 -10.70 -28.84 18.25
C THR A 167 -11.01 -30.11 17.46
N GLY A 168 -10.58 -30.23 16.21
CA GLY A 168 -10.80 -31.39 15.36
C GLY A 168 -12.20 -31.49 14.76
N GLN A 169 -12.99 -30.43 14.84
CA GLN A 169 -14.35 -30.39 14.30
C GLN A 169 -14.37 -29.77 12.92
N VAL A 170 -14.96 -30.47 11.95
CA VAL A 170 -15.19 -29.96 10.60
C VAL A 170 -16.66 -29.58 10.45
N PRO A 171 -17.00 -28.28 10.48
CA PRO A 171 -18.38 -27.84 10.39
C PRO A 171 -18.90 -27.87 8.94
N LYS A 172 -20.22 -27.77 8.82
CA LYS A 172 -20.90 -27.36 7.59
C LYS A 172 -21.00 -25.82 7.58
N TRP A 173 -21.34 -25.22 6.44
CA TRP A 173 -21.60 -23.78 6.35
C TRP A 173 -22.82 -23.49 5.47
N ASP A 174 -23.46 -22.37 5.79
CA ASP A 174 -24.59 -21.83 5.03
C ASP A 174 -24.24 -20.42 4.54
N THR A 175 -24.15 -20.28 3.23
CA THR A 175 -23.85 -19.03 2.53
C THR A 175 -25.08 -18.43 1.84
N SER A 176 -26.27 -18.90 2.13
CA SER A 176 -27.51 -18.45 1.48
C SER A 176 -27.81 -16.98 1.65
N ASP A 177 -27.33 -16.37 2.74
CA ASP A 177 -27.50 -14.94 2.98
C ASP A 177 -26.46 -14.09 2.21
N VAL A 178 -25.39 -14.69 1.66
CA VAL A 178 -24.36 -13.96 0.92
C VAL A 178 -24.86 -13.64 -0.48
N ARG A 179 -24.76 -12.37 -0.86
CA ARG A 179 -25.17 -11.91 -2.20
C ARG A 179 -24.43 -12.65 -3.30
N GLU A 180 -25.12 -12.83 -4.42
CA GLU A 180 -24.57 -13.51 -5.59
C GLU A 180 -23.46 -12.72 -6.27
N ALA A 181 -22.65 -13.42 -7.07
CA ALA A 181 -21.62 -12.80 -7.89
C ALA A 181 -22.21 -11.76 -8.85
N GLY A 182 -21.56 -10.61 -8.94
CA GLY A 182 -22.01 -9.49 -9.76
C GLY A 182 -22.96 -8.51 -9.06
N ALA A 183 -23.48 -8.82 -7.87
CA ALA A 183 -24.31 -7.88 -7.10
C ALA A 183 -23.50 -6.65 -6.67
N ARG A 184 -24.17 -5.48 -6.63
CA ARG A 184 -23.53 -4.20 -6.32
C ARG A 184 -23.09 -4.08 -4.85
N LEU A 185 -21.89 -3.53 -4.62
CA LEU A 185 -21.35 -3.23 -3.29
C LEU A 185 -21.66 -1.76 -2.91
N LYS A 186 -22.67 -1.54 -2.05
CA LYS A 186 -23.19 -0.22 -1.71
C LYS A 186 -22.24 0.72 -0.96
N THR A 187 -21.21 0.22 -0.29
CA THR A 187 -20.40 1.01 0.66
C THR A 187 -19.07 1.48 0.10
N PHE A 188 -18.45 0.68 -0.76
CA PHE A 188 -17.09 0.92 -1.29
C PHE A 188 -17.04 0.93 -2.83
N GLY A 189 -18.20 0.75 -3.46
CA GLY A 189 -18.28 0.55 -4.90
C GLY A 189 -17.78 -0.84 -5.34
N GLY A 190 -18.03 -1.23 -6.57
CA GLY A 190 -17.65 -2.52 -7.14
C GLY A 190 -18.73 -3.59 -7.06
N ARG A 191 -18.40 -4.77 -7.56
CA ARG A 191 -19.29 -5.92 -7.65
C ARG A 191 -18.85 -7.04 -6.72
N ALA A 192 -19.82 -7.79 -6.16
CA ALA A 192 -19.57 -8.93 -5.29
C ALA A 192 -19.01 -10.12 -6.08
N SER A 193 -18.15 -10.90 -5.43
CA SER A 193 -17.64 -12.17 -5.96
C SER A 193 -18.61 -13.33 -5.80
N GLY A 194 -19.65 -13.18 -4.99
CA GLY A 194 -20.41 -14.29 -4.45
C GLY A 194 -19.67 -15.03 -3.32
N PRO A 195 -20.24 -16.12 -2.79
CA PRO A 195 -19.67 -16.84 -1.65
C PRO A 195 -18.50 -17.76 -2.01
N GLN A 196 -18.31 -18.12 -3.29
CA GLN A 196 -17.39 -19.16 -3.72
C GLN A 196 -15.94 -18.97 -3.24
N PRO A 197 -15.34 -17.76 -3.31
CA PRO A 197 -13.97 -17.57 -2.81
C PRO A 197 -13.82 -17.86 -1.30
N LEU A 198 -14.84 -17.56 -0.50
CA LEU A 198 -14.85 -17.87 0.93
C LEU A 198 -14.94 -19.38 1.17
N VAL A 199 -15.76 -20.10 0.39
CA VAL A 199 -15.86 -21.56 0.45
C VAL A 199 -14.52 -22.22 0.10
N GLU A 200 -13.83 -21.71 -0.91
CA GLU A 200 -12.48 -22.17 -1.26
C GLU A 200 -11.48 -21.95 -0.14
N LEU A 201 -11.53 -20.80 0.55
CA LEU A 201 -10.71 -20.57 1.74
C LEU A 201 -11.03 -21.56 2.87
N PHE A 202 -12.30 -21.87 3.10
CA PHE A 202 -12.71 -22.83 4.12
C PHE A 202 -12.14 -24.22 3.83
N ASN A 203 -12.29 -24.70 2.60
CA ASN A 203 -11.74 -25.98 2.18
C ASN A 203 -10.21 -25.99 2.30
N PHE A 204 -9.54 -24.92 1.89
CA PHE A 204 -8.09 -24.78 2.01
C PHE A 204 -7.65 -24.88 3.49
N CYS A 205 -8.31 -24.18 4.40
CA CYS A 205 -8.01 -24.24 5.83
C CYS A 205 -8.19 -25.67 6.38
N ILE A 206 -9.28 -26.36 6.00
CA ILE A 206 -9.53 -27.75 6.44
C ILE A 206 -8.39 -28.67 6.00
N GLU A 207 -7.94 -28.57 4.75
CA GLU A 207 -6.82 -29.38 4.24
C GLU A 207 -5.52 -29.09 5.01
N VAL A 208 -5.18 -27.83 5.24
CA VAL A 208 -3.98 -27.44 5.99
C VAL A 208 -4.03 -27.98 7.41
N PHE A 209 -5.16 -27.85 8.10
CA PHE A 209 -5.32 -28.32 9.47
C PHE A 209 -5.27 -29.84 9.57
N ARG A 210 -5.87 -30.58 8.63
CA ARG A 210 -5.76 -32.04 8.57
C ARG A 210 -4.31 -32.50 8.41
N LYS A 211 -3.54 -31.83 7.56
CA LYS A 211 -2.10 -32.10 7.39
C LYS A 211 -1.28 -31.81 8.66
N ALA A 212 -1.77 -30.91 9.49
CA ALA A 212 -1.12 -30.48 10.74
C ALA A 212 -1.61 -31.26 11.97
N ALA A 213 -2.43 -32.30 11.81
CA ALA A 213 -2.99 -33.07 12.93
C ALA A 213 -1.92 -33.50 13.94
N GLY A 214 -2.17 -33.28 15.24
CA GLY A 214 -1.28 -33.64 16.34
C GLY A 214 -0.08 -32.72 16.56
N ARG A 215 0.08 -31.65 15.78
CA ARG A 215 1.16 -30.69 15.91
C ARG A 215 0.71 -29.23 15.74
N ARG A 216 1.61 -28.30 15.96
CA ARG A 216 1.35 -26.91 15.59
C ARG A 216 1.49 -26.72 14.08
N LEU A 217 0.79 -25.71 13.55
CA LEU A 217 1.00 -25.24 12.19
C LEU A 217 2.46 -24.81 12.00
N TYR A 218 3.01 -25.13 10.84
CA TYR A 218 4.33 -24.63 10.45
C TYR A 218 4.25 -23.16 9.95
N PRO A 219 5.38 -22.41 9.98
CA PRO A 219 5.43 -21.06 9.41
C PRO A 219 4.85 -20.96 7.99
N ILE A 220 5.24 -21.88 7.10
CA ILE A 220 4.76 -21.91 5.71
C ILE A 220 3.25 -22.16 5.61
N GLU A 221 2.68 -22.99 6.48
CA GLU A 221 1.24 -23.25 6.52
C GLU A 221 0.46 -22.01 6.96
N CYS A 222 0.95 -21.30 7.97
CA CYS A 222 0.38 -20.03 8.39
C CYS A 222 0.49 -18.97 7.30
N HIS A 223 1.65 -18.89 6.63
CA HIS A 223 1.87 -18.03 5.47
C HIS A 223 0.86 -18.29 4.36
N ASP A 224 0.65 -19.56 4.01
CA ASP A 224 -0.26 -19.95 2.93
C ASP A 224 -1.72 -19.61 3.26
N ILE A 225 -2.16 -19.79 4.52
CA ILE A 225 -3.50 -19.36 4.97
C ILE A 225 -3.62 -17.83 4.84
N MET A 226 -2.62 -17.06 5.28
CA MET A 226 -2.64 -15.59 5.17
C MET A 226 -2.71 -15.13 3.71
N CYS A 227 -1.95 -15.78 2.83
CA CYS A 227 -1.99 -15.50 1.39
C CYS A 227 -3.36 -15.86 0.78
N LYS A 228 -3.94 -17.00 1.18
CA LYS A 228 -5.28 -17.40 0.72
C LYS A 228 -6.38 -16.45 1.18
N ILE A 229 -6.27 -15.91 2.39
CA ILE A 229 -7.12 -14.81 2.86
C ILE A 229 -6.98 -13.58 1.95
N GLY A 230 -5.74 -13.20 1.59
CA GLY A 230 -5.48 -12.12 0.65
C GLY A 230 -6.14 -12.34 -0.71
N GLU A 231 -6.05 -13.54 -1.25
CA GLU A 231 -6.67 -13.93 -2.53
C GLU A 231 -8.19 -13.76 -2.49
N VAL A 232 -8.84 -14.27 -1.45
CA VAL A 232 -10.30 -14.14 -1.24
C VAL A 232 -10.72 -12.67 -1.22
N VAL A 233 -9.96 -11.81 -0.55
CA VAL A 233 -10.27 -10.38 -0.46
C VAL A 233 -10.14 -9.70 -1.82
N VAL A 234 -9.15 -10.05 -2.63
CA VAL A 234 -8.97 -9.50 -3.99
C VAL A 234 -10.10 -9.96 -4.91
N VAL A 235 -10.38 -11.24 -4.95
CA VAL A 235 -11.47 -11.82 -5.77
C VAL A 235 -12.84 -11.34 -5.27
N GLY A 236 -12.99 -11.12 -3.96
CA GLY A 236 -14.19 -10.58 -3.31
C GLY A 236 -14.58 -9.16 -3.68
N GLY A 237 -13.90 -8.54 -4.65
CA GLY A 237 -14.21 -7.20 -5.14
C GLY A 237 -13.76 -6.07 -4.20
N VAL A 238 -13.01 -6.38 -3.15
CA VAL A 238 -12.33 -5.37 -2.34
C VAL A 238 -11.06 -4.95 -3.07
N ARG A 239 -10.87 -3.67 -3.18
CA ARG A 239 -9.93 -3.03 -4.11
C ARG A 239 -8.48 -3.47 -4.02
N ARG A 240 -8.01 -4.01 -2.89
CA ARG A 240 -6.59 -4.28 -2.69
C ARG A 240 -6.37 -5.27 -1.56
N SER A 241 -5.57 -6.30 -1.82
CA SER A 241 -4.86 -7.02 -0.78
C SER A 241 -3.36 -6.69 -0.92
N ALA A 242 -2.76 -6.17 0.14
CA ALA A 242 -1.32 -5.95 0.20
C ALA A 242 -0.81 -6.61 1.48
N LEU A 243 0.12 -7.55 1.31
CA LEU A 243 0.69 -8.35 2.39
C LEU A 243 2.22 -8.32 2.33
N ILE A 244 2.86 -8.36 3.49
CA ILE A 244 4.27 -8.72 3.63
C ILE A 244 4.40 -9.77 4.73
N SER A 245 5.16 -10.82 4.44
CA SER A 245 5.47 -11.90 5.37
C SER A 245 6.87 -11.75 5.94
N LEU A 246 7.00 -11.79 7.25
CA LEU A 246 8.26 -11.82 7.96
C LEU A 246 8.53 -13.24 8.47
N SER A 247 9.72 -13.78 8.16
CA SER A 247 10.11 -15.13 8.53
C SER A 247 11.53 -15.17 9.09
N ASN A 248 11.87 -16.26 9.78
CA ASN A 248 13.23 -16.46 10.30
C ASN A 248 14.26 -16.63 9.18
N LEU A 249 15.48 -16.15 9.43
CA LEU A 249 16.60 -16.30 8.53
C LEU A 249 16.88 -17.76 8.16
N ASN A 250 16.80 -18.67 9.13
CA ASN A 250 17.06 -20.10 9.00
C ASN A 250 15.82 -20.94 8.68
N ASP A 251 14.78 -20.34 8.11
CA ASP A 251 13.60 -21.05 7.63
C ASP A 251 13.73 -21.36 6.15
N ASP A 252 14.12 -22.60 5.84
CA ASP A 252 14.36 -23.04 4.47
C ASP A 252 13.05 -23.17 3.66
N GLN A 253 11.95 -23.51 4.29
CA GLN A 253 10.65 -23.56 3.61
C GLN A 253 10.21 -22.16 3.18
N MET A 254 10.38 -21.16 4.03
CA MET A 254 10.08 -19.77 3.67
C MET A 254 11.09 -19.20 2.67
N ARG A 255 12.39 -19.59 2.74
CA ARG A 255 13.37 -19.19 1.73
C ARG A 255 13.00 -19.67 0.35
N ASN A 256 12.47 -20.88 0.26
CA ASN A 256 12.12 -21.53 -1.01
C ASN A 256 10.62 -21.44 -1.35
N ALA A 257 9.85 -20.65 -0.61
CA ALA A 257 8.40 -20.55 -0.79
C ALA A 257 7.98 -20.16 -2.21
N LYS A 258 8.82 -19.41 -2.91
CA LYS A 258 8.66 -19.00 -4.31
C LYS A 258 9.82 -19.46 -5.18
N ALA A 259 10.30 -20.69 -4.99
CA ALA A 259 11.29 -21.31 -5.84
C ALA A 259 10.65 -22.20 -6.91
N GLY A 260 11.27 -22.32 -8.09
CA GLY A 260 10.76 -23.10 -9.20
C GLY A 260 9.43 -22.57 -9.76
N GLN A 261 8.57 -23.46 -10.21
CA GLN A 261 7.25 -23.13 -10.79
C GLN A 261 6.17 -23.06 -9.70
N TRP A 262 6.44 -22.36 -8.61
CA TRP A 262 5.53 -22.28 -7.46
C TRP A 262 4.14 -21.72 -7.81
N TRP A 263 4.03 -20.89 -8.81
CA TRP A 263 2.77 -20.27 -9.25
C TRP A 263 1.75 -21.29 -9.79
N GLU A 264 2.19 -22.45 -10.23
CA GLU A 264 1.29 -23.51 -10.74
C GLU A 264 0.54 -24.23 -9.60
N TYR A 265 1.16 -24.36 -8.42
CA TYR A 265 0.63 -25.13 -7.29
C TYR A 265 0.26 -24.28 -6.08
N GLU A 266 0.94 -23.15 -5.90
CA GLU A 266 0.82 -22.29 -4.73
C GLU A 266 0.61 -20.82 -5.14
N GLY A 267 -0.26 -20.60 -6.11
CA GLY A 267 -0.51 -19.28 -6.72
C GLY A 267 -0.89 -18.19 -5.72
N GLN A 268 -1.54 -18.53 -4.59
CA GLN A 268 -1.87 -17.59 -3.53
C GLN A 268 -0.64 -16.89 -2.92
N ARG A 269 0.56 -17.49 -3.00
CA ARG A 269 1.81 -16.90 -2.48
C ARG A 269 2.19 -15.61 -3.20
N SER A 270 1.62 -15.34 -4.39
CA SER A 270 1.78 -14.07 -5.10
C SER A 270 1.23 -12.86 -4.32
N LEU A 271 0.33 -13.10 -3.37
CA LEU A 271 -0.35 -12.04 -2.60
C LEU A 271 0.53 -11.41 -1.51
N ALA A 272 1.66 -12.04 -1.14
CA ALA A 272 2.57 -11.51 -0.12
C ALA A 272 3.99 -11.34 -0.65
N ASN A 273 4.62 -10.22 -0.32
CA ASN A 273 6.07 -10.08 -0.41
C ASN A 273 6.72 -10.83 0.77
N ASN A 274 7.83 -11.50 0.56
CA ASN A 274 8.52 -12.26 1.60
C ASN A 274 9.81 -11.56 2.00
N SER A 275 10.01 -11.37 3.32
CA SER A 275 11.22 -10.77 3.89
C SER A 275 11.74 -11.59 5.07
N VAL A 276 13.05 -11.56 5.25
CA VAL A 276 13.69 -12.08 6.45
C VAL A 276 13.61 -11.04 7.56
N ALA A 277 13.20 -11.45 8.75
CA ALA A 277 13.29 -10.63 9.95
C ALA A 277 14.63 -10.89 10.65
N TYR A 278 15.61 -10.00 10.41
CA TYR A 278 16.92 -10.08 11.05
C TYR A 278 16.87 -9.50 12.46
N LYS A 279 17.45 -10.22 13.41
CA LYS A 279 17.59 -9.78 14.82
C LYS A 279 18.94 -9.10 15.08
N CYS A 280 19.91 -9.32 14.23
CA CYS A 280 21.25 -8.75 14.27
C CYS A 280 21.89 -8.84 12.88
N LYS A 281 23.03 -8.19 12.69
CA LYS A 281 23.84 -8.36 11.49
C LYS A 281 24.27 -9.84 11.37
N PRO A 282 23.95 -10.52 10.26
CA PRO A 282 24.34 -11.92 10.09
C PRO A 282 25.85 -12.07 9.90
N GLU A 283 26.37 -13.27 10.17
CA GLU A 283 27.73 -13.61 9.76
C GLU A 283 27.86 -13.57 8.23
N MET A 284 29.06 -13.23 7.74
CA MET A 284 29.34 -13.06 6.32
C MET A 284 28.88 -14.25 5.47
N GLY A 285 29.18 -15.48 5.88
CA GLY A 285 28.77 -16.66 5.12
C GLY A 285 27.27 -16.86 5.02
N THR A 286 26.52 -16.48 6.06
CA THR A 286 25.05 -16.50 6.06
C THR A 286 24.49 -15.40 5.18
N PHE A 287 25.05 -14.19 5.26
CA PHE A 287 24.66 -13.09 4.38
C PHE A 287 24.85 -13.45 2.91
N MET A 288 26.03 -14.01 2.56
CA MET A 288 26.34 -14.39 1.18
C MET A 288 25.35 -15.43 0.63
N ARG A 289 24.91 -16.41 1.43
CA ARG A 289 23.90 -17.39 1.00
C ARG A 289 22.55 -16.73 0.71
N GLU A 290 22.09 -15.82 1.57
CA GLU A 290 20.84 -15.08 1.34
C GLU A 290 20.97 -14.14 0.13
N TRP A 291 22.12 -13.49 -0.03
CA TRP A 291 22.37 -12.60 -1.15
C TRP A 291 22.37 -13.34 -2.50
N MET A 292 22.98 -14.53 -2.54
CA MET A 292 22.92 -15.39 -3.72
C MET A 292 21.51 -15.89 -4.00
N ALA A 293 20.78 -16.32 -2.97
CA ALA A 293 19.37 -16.73 -3.15
C ALA A 293 18.50 -15.59 -3.69
N LEU A 294 18.71 -14.35 -3.22
CA LEU A 294 18.05 -13.16 -3.72
C LEU A 294 18.39 -12.90 -5.20
N TYR A 295 19.68 -12.96 -5.55
CA TYR A 295 20.13 -12.81 -6.93
C TYR A 295 19.54 -13.86 -7.87
N ASP A 296 19.55 -15.14 -7.45
CA ASP A 296 19.04 -16.25 -8.24
C ASP A 296 17.52 -16.20 -8.42
N SER A 297 16.80 -15.67 -7.44
CA SER A 297 15.32 -15.58 -7.48
C SER A 297 14.81 -14.70 -8.59
N LYS A 298 15.56 -13.69 -9.03
CA LYS A 298 15.17 -12.64 -9.98
C LYS A 298 13.89 -11.87 -9.60
N SER A 299 13.33 -12.16 -8.43
CA SER A 299 12.05 -11.61 -7.95
C SER A 299 12.20 -10.60 -6.80
N GLY A 300 13.43 -10.37 -6.32
CA GLY A 300 13.70 -9.48 -5.19
C GLY A 300 13.36 -10.06 -3.82
N GLU A 301 13.10 -11.36 -3.73
CA GLU A 301 12.75 -12.04 -2.48
C GLU A 301 13.84 -13.03 -2.05
N ARG A 302 14.12 -13.19 -0.77
CA ARG A 302 13.50 -12.49 0.36
C ARG A 302 14.14 -11.12 0.57
N GLY A 303 13.29 -10.11 0.82
CA GLY A 303 13.73 -8.77 1.22
C GLY A 303 14.34 -8.75 2.63
N ILE A 304 14.84 -7.59 3.04
CA ILE A 304 15.50 -7.39 4.34
C ILE A 304 14.59 -6.55 5.25
N PHE A 305 14.12 -7.14 6.34
CA PHE A 305 13.58 -6.41 7.48
C PHE A 305 14.52 -6.60 8.68
N ASN A 306 15.30 -5.56 9.02
CA ASN A 306 16.20 -5.60 10.16
C ASN A 306 15.50 -5.02 11.40
N ARG A 307 15.05 -5.88 12.31
CA ARG A 307 14.36 -5.47 13.54
C ARG A 307 15.27 -4.69 14.48
N GLN A 308 16.56 -5.00 14.52
CA GLN A 308 17.50 -4.24 15.33
C GLN A 308 17.65 -2.81 14.81
N SER A 309 17.76 -2.63 13.49
CA SER A 309 17.73 -1.31 12.85
C SER A 309 16.43 -0.57 13.17
N ALA A 310 15.28 -1.24 13.10
CA ALA A 310 13.99 -0.66 13.46
C ALA A 310 13.94 -0.20 14.94
N LYS A 311 14.49 -0.99 15.87
CA LYS A 311 14.61 -0.61 17.29
C LYS A 311 15.52 0.62 17.47
N LYS A 312 16.69 0.66 16.83
CA LYS A 312 17.59 1.81 16.87
C LYS A 312 16.90 3.08 16.33
N GLN A 313 16.18 2.94 15.22
CA GLN A 313 15.45 4.04 14.60
C GLN A 313 14.32 4.55 15.51
N ALA A 314 13.55 3.66 16.14
CA ALA A 314 12.50 4.02 17.08
C ALA A 314 13.04 4.79 18.30
N ALA A 315 14.20 4.38 18.82
CA ALA A 315 14.84 5.01 19.97
C ALA A 315 15.43 6.39 19.67
N LYS A 316 15.80 6.66 18.42
CA LYS A 316 16.65 7.80 18.00
C LYS A 316 16.16 9.17 18.47
N ASN A 317 14.86 9.41 18.47
CA ASN A 317 14.28 10.70 18.81
C ASN A 317 13.76 10.80 20.27
N GLY A 318 13.92 9.75 21.06
CA GLY A 318 13.59 9.73 22.50
C GLY A 318 12.08 9.79 22.82
N ARG A 319 11.20 9.74 21.82
CA ARG A 319 9.73 9.77 22.01
C ARG A 319 9.05 8.43 21.92
N ARG A 320 9.74 7.39 21.47
CA ARG A 320 9.18 6.07 21.23
C ARG A 320 9.89 5.01 22.04
N ASP A 321 9.13 4.18 22.75
CA ASP A 321 9.66 2.97 23.34
C ASP A 321 10.14 2.03 22.24
N SER A 322 11.41 1.63 22.33
CA SER A 322 12.06 0.78 21.32
C SER A 322 12.08 -0.70 21.70
N ASP A 323 11.61 -1.06 22.87
CA ASP A 323 11.65 -2.47 23.34
C ASP A 323 10.39 -3.25 22.94
N TRP A 324 10.10 -3.24 21.64
CA TRP A 324 9.01 -4.00 21.05
C TRP A 324 9.50 -4.97 19.98
N ASP A 325 8.73 -6.04 19.77
CA ASP A 325 8.95 -6.96 18.65
C ASP A 325 8.34 -6.35 17.36
N PHE A 326 8.99 -5.30 16.88
CA PHE A 326 8.50 -4.55 15.74
C PHE A 326 8.39 -5.38 14.47
N GLY A 327 7.34 -5.11 13.71
CA GLY A 327 7.17 -5.47 12.33
C GLY A 327 7.00 -4.25 11.44
N CYS A 328 6.44 -4.43 10.27
CA CYS A 328 6.22 -3.38 9.30
C CYS A 328 4.94 -3.59 8.48
N ASN A 329 4.52 -2.56 7.78
CA ASN A 329 3.47 -2.62 6.76
C ASN A 329 4.00 -3.25 5.46
N PRO A 330 3.13 -3.57 4.48
CA PRO A 330 3.52 -4.25 3.23
C PRO A 330 4.67 -3.61 2.45
N CYS A 331 4.72 -2.29 2.39
CA CYS A 331 5.80 -1.56 1.71
C CYS A 331 7.01 -1.30 2.62
N SER A 332 6.95 -1.72 3.88
CA SER A 332 8.04 -1.68 4.86
C SER A 332 8.53 -0.29 5.29
N GLU A 333 7.84 0.81 4.95
CA GLU A 333 8.22 2.15 5.39
C GLU A 333 7.88 2.44 6.84
N ILE A 334 6.88 1.77 7.43
CA ILE A 334 6.40 2.05 8.79
C ILE A 334 6.87 0.98 9.76
N ILE A 335 7.45 1.41 10.87
CA ILE A 335 7.81 0.55 12.01
C ILE A 335 6.57 0.45 12.92
N LEU A 336 6.04 -0.77 13.08
CA LEU A 336 4.80 -1.03 13.79
C LEU A 336 5.02 -1.99 14.96
N ARG A 337 4.35 -1.72 16.08
CA ARG A 337 4.15 -2.70 17.14
C ARG A 337 3.23 -3.82 16.65
N PRO A 338 3.23 -5.00 17.28
CA PRO A 338 2.14 -5.96 17.14
C PRO A 338 0.76 -5.30 17.36
N TYR A 339 -0.19 -5.56 16.47
CA TYR A 339 -1.57 -5.04 16.55
C TYR A 339 -1.65 -3.51 16.54
N GLN A 340 -1.11 -2.89 15.51
CA GLN A 340 -1.08 -1.43 15.40
C GLN A 340 -1.35 -0.95 13.98
N PHE A 341 -1.97 0.24 13.89
CA PHE A 341 -2.20 0.97 12.65
C PHE A 341 -1.34 2.23 12.56
N CYS A 342 -1.05 2.62 11.31
CA CYS A 342 -0.49 3.93 10.99
C CYS A 342 -1.21 4.52 9.77
N ASN A 343 -1.46 5.84 9.81
CA ASN A 343 -1.98 6.57 8.67
C ASN A 343 -0.85 7.30 7.93
N LEU A 344 -1.09 7.59 6.65
CA LEU A 344 -0.14 8.26 5.77
C LEU A 344 -0.70 9.59 5.27
N SER A 345 0.21 10.52 5.02
CA SER A 345 0.00 11.74 4.23
C SER A 345 1.24 12.01 3.39
N GLU A 346 1.12 12.80 2.34
CA GLU A 346 2.24 13.02 1.42
C GLU A 346 2.44 14.50 1.13
N VAL A 347 3.70 14.92 1.15
CA VAL A 347 4.18 16.16 0.55
C VAL A 347 4.53 15.87 -0.90
N VAL A 348 3.96 16.61 -1.83
CA VAL A 348 4.30 16.50 -3.26
C VAL A 348 5.39 17.51 -3.56
N VAL A 349 6.60 17.00 -3.72
CA VAL A 349 7.77 17.80 -4.08
C VAL A 349 7.72 18.09 -5.57
N ARG A 350 7.88 19.36 -5.93
CA ARG A 350 7.93 19.86 -7.31
C ARG A 350 9.34 20.36 -7.64
N ASP A 351 9.65 20.40 -8.92
CA ASP A 351 10.93 20.92 -9.42
C ASP A 351 11.21 22.39 -9.03
N THR A 352 10.15 23.15 -8.79
CA THR A 352 10.17 24.56 -8.38
C THR A 352 10.22 24.78 -6.87
N ASP A 353 10.08 23.72 -6.07
CA ASP A 353 10.06 23.86 -4.62
C ASP A 353 11.41 24.33 -4.06
N THR A 354 11.31 25.22 -3.10
CA THR A 354 12.40 25.72 -2.25
C THR A 354 12.24 25.18 -0.83
N GLU A 355 13.24 25.39 0.01
CA GLU A 355 13.15 25.04 1.43
C GLU A 355 11.93 25.68 2.12
N ALA A 356 11.63 26.94 1.83
CA ALA A 356 10.48 27.64 2.41
C ALA A 356 9.14 27.01 2.01
N THR A 357 8.97 26.67 0.74
CA THR A 357 7.74 26.02 0.26
C THR A 357 7.61 24.60 0.81
N LEU A 358 8.71 23.85 0.92
CA LEU A 358 8.73 22.53 1.53
C LEU A 358 8.38 22.58 3.03
N ARG A 359 8.88 23.54 3.79
CA ARG A 359 8.49 23.76 5.20
C ARG A 359 6.98 23.94 5.35
N ARG A 360 6.36 24.76 4.50
CA ARG A 360 4.91 24.95 4.50
C ARG A 360 4.18 23.65 4.18
N LYS A 361 4.55 22.97 3.12
CA LYS A 361 3.94 21.69 2.71
C LYS A 361 4.06 20.61 3.79
N VAL A 362 5.22 20.48 4.42
CA VAL A 362 5.43 19.54 5.54
C VAL A 362 4.49 19.86 6.71
N GLY A 363 4.32 21.12 7.05
CA GLY A 363 3.38 21.55 8.09
C GLY A 363 1.94 21.17 7.78
N LEU A 364 1.49 21.39 6.53
CA LEU A 364 0.14 21.06 6.08
C LEU A 364 -0.09 19.54 6.04
N ALA A 365 0.84 18.76 5.49
CA ALA A 365 0.74 17.30 5.43
C ALA A 365 0.73 16.68 6.84
N THR A 366 1.52 17.23 7.77
CA THR A 366 1.54 16.79 9.17
C THR A 366 0.22 17.12 9.87
N THR A 367 -0.39 18.26 9.57
CA THR A 367 -1.71 18.63 10.10
C THR A 367 -2.77 17.64 9.65
N LEU A 368 -2.81 17.29 8.35
CA LEU A 368 -3.72 16.28 7.81
C LEU A 368 -3.52 14.91 8.48
N GLY A 369 -2.28 14.46 8.61
CA GLY A 369 -1.96 13.20 9.28
C GLY A 369 -2.40 13.19 10.75
N THR A 370 -2.21 14.29 11.48
CA THR A 370 -2.62 14.40 12.88
C THR A 370 -4.13 14.36 13.03
N PHE A 371 -4.88 14.97 12.11
CA PHE A 371 -6.34 14.83 12.06
C PHE A 371 -6.76 13.40 11.81
N GLN A 372 -6.14 12.71 10.88
CA GLN A 372 -6.41 11.30 10.57
C GLN A 372 -6.10 10.36 11.74
N ALA A 373 -5.12 10.68 12.58
CA ALA A 373 -4.78 9.92 13.78
C ALA A 373 -5.90 9.91 14.85
N THR A 374 -6.93 10.75 14.71
CA THR A 374 -8.11 10.74 15.58
C THR A 374 -9.11 9.62 15.26
N LEU A 375 -8.96 8.95 14.12
CA LEU A 375 -9.85 7.89 13.64
C LEU A 375 -9.51 6.57 14.34
N THR A 376 -10.11 6.27 15.49
CA THR A 376 -9.77 5.09 16.31
C THR A 376 -10.95 4.19 16.68
N ASP A 377 -12.08 4.29 15.98
CA ASP A 377 -13.21 3.35 16.14
C ASP A 377 -12.98 2.09 15.28
N PHE A 378 -12.29 1.11 15.86
CA PHE A 378 -11.94 -0.16 15.21
C PHE A 378 -12.93 -1.26 15.60
N LYS A 379 -14.14 -1.19 15.06
CA LYS A 379 -15.16 -2.21 15.28
C LYS A 379 -14.67 -3.58 14.82
N TYR A 380 -15.15 -4.66 15.47
CA TYR A 380 -14.77 -6.05 15.26
C TYR A 380 -13.41 -6.44 15.85
N LEU A 381 -12.39 -5.61 15.74
CA LEU A 381 -11.03 -5.93 16.18
C LEU A 381 -10.94 -5.96 17.72
N ARG A 382 -9.97 -6.73 18.23
CA ARG A 382 -9.65 -6.73 19.67
C ARG A 382 -9.21 -5.34 20.14
N LYS A 383 -9.51 -5.00 21.40
CA LYS A 383 -9.20 -3.68 21.99
C LYS A 383 -7.72 -3.30 21.91
N ILE A 384 -6.82 -4.28 21.86
CA ILE A 384 -5.38 -4.04 21.75
C ILE A 384 -5.00 -3.18 20.53
N TRP A 385 -5.69 -3.36 19.41
CA TRP A 385 -5.49 -2.53 18.22
C TRP A 385 -5.75 -1.04 18.49
N LYS A 386 -6.86 -0.76 19.16
CA LYS A 386 -7.20 0.61 19.54
C LYS A 386 -6.20 1.17 20.53
N ASN A 387 -5.90 0.43 21.59
CA ASN A 387 -5.01 0.88 22.66
C ASN A 387 -3.61 1.22 22.11
N ASN A 388 -3.02 0.34 21.31
CA ASN A 388 -1.69 0.56 20.72
C ASN A 388 -1.68 1.74 19.75
N THR A 389 -2.74 1.90 18.94
CA THR A 389 -2.85 3.00 18.00
C THR A 389 -3.06 4.34 18.69
N GLU A 390 -3.88 4.40 19.74
CA GLU A 390 -4.11 5.61 20.53
C GLU A 390 -2.91 6.02 21.39
N GLU A 391 -2.16 5.05 21.89
CA GLU A 391 -0.96 5.32 22.68
C GLU A 391 0.11 6.04 21.85
N GLU A 392 0.41 5.54 20.66
CA GLU A 392 1.50 6.06 19.84
C GLU A 392 1.07 7.08 18.76
N ARG A 393 -0.19 7.07 18.32
CA ARG A 393 -0.73 7.98 17.28
C ARG A 393 0.21 8.13 16.07
N LEU A 394 0.71 7.02 15.54
CA LEU A 394 1.71 7.03 14.47
C LEU A 394 1.23 7.77 13.24
N LEU A 395 2.11 8.58 12.67
CA LEU A 395 1.96 9.20 11.34
C LEU A 395 3.03 8.66 10.40
N GLY A 396 2.71 8.68 9.12
CA GLY A 396 3.65 8.50 8.04
C GLY A 396 3.58 9.69 7.08
N VAL A 397 4.17 10.83 7.48
CA VAL A 397 4.32 11.99 6.60
C VAL A 397 5.44 11.69 5.62
N SER A 398 5.07 11.44 4.38
CA SER A 398 5.99 11.02 3.32
C SER A 398 6.32 12.18 2.38
N LEU A 399 7.46 12.07 1.72
CA LEU A 399 7.87 12.92 0.61
C LEU A 399 7.74 12.12 -0.68
N THR A 400 7.02 12.64 -1.68
CA THR A 400 6.98 12.08 -3.04
C THR A 400 7.44 13.13 -4.04
N GLY A 401 8.00 12.71 -5.18
CA GLY A 401 8.61 13.65 -6.12
C GLY A 401 10.05 14.07 -5.75
N ILE A 402 10.71 13.34 -4.89
CA ILE A 402 12.10 13.64 -4.47
C ILE A 402 13.02 13.80 -5.70
N MET A 403 12.89 12.92 -6.67
CA MET A 403 13.72 12.91 -7.87
C MET A 403 13.31 13.95 -8.93
N ASP A 404 12.19 14.64 -8.74
CA ASP A 404 11.79 15.77 -9.60
C ASP A 404 12.51 17.07 -9.22
N ASN A 405 13.10 17.15 -8.03
CA ASN A 405 13.74 18.35 -7.49
C ASN A 405 15.23 18.11 -7.24
N LYS A 406 16.09 18.93 -7.83
CA LYS A 406 17.56 18.78 -7.72
C LYS A 406 18.07 18.87 -6.29
N LEU A 407 17.48 19.73 -5.45
CA LEU A 407 17.87 19.89 -4.06
C LEU A 407 17.56 18.61 -3.27
N MET A 408 16.34 18.10 -3.42
CA MET A 408 15.88 16.89 -2.75
C MET A 408 16.58 15.62 -3.27
N ALA A 409 16.97 15.59 -4.54
CA ALA A 409 17.76 14.51 -5.16
C ALA A 409 19.26 14.58 -4.87
N ASN A 410 19.70 15.52 -4.01
CA ASN A 410 21.11 15.74 -3.69
C ASN A 410 22.00 16.03 -4.91
N LYS A 411 21.48 16.80 -5.87
CA LYS A 411 22.19 17.15 -7.12
C LYS A 411 22.61 18.65 -7.16
N VAL A 412 22.48 19.37 -6.04
CA VAL A 412 22.91 20.77 -5.92
C VAL A 412 24.23 20.83 -5.17
N ARG A 413 25.26 21.33 -5.86
CA ARG A 413 26.58 21.52 -5.25
C ARG A 413 26.50 22.54 -4.10
N ASN A 414 27.14 22.25 -2.96
CA ASN A 414 27.19 23.07 -1.75
C ASN A 414 25.84 23.26 -1.02
N ALA A 415 24.80 22.52 -1.36
CA ALA A 415 23.60 22.43 -0.52
C ALA A 415 23.75 21.29 0.49
N ASP A 416 23.35 21.54 1.74
CA ASP A 416 23.31 20.53 2.78
C ASP A 416 21.92 19.91 2.87
N LEU A 417 21.71 18.82 2.13
CA LEU A 417 20.44 18.08 2.15
C LEU A 417 20.16 17.52 3.56
N ALA A 418 21.18 17.07 4.27
CA ALA A 418 21.03 16.48 5.59
C ALA A 418 20.49 17.50 6.60
N GLU A 419 21.07 18.70 6.63
CA GLU A 419 20.62 19.80 7.48
C GLU A 419 19.18 20.21 7.15
N MET A 420 18.86 20.40 5.87
CA MET A 420 17.51 20.74 5.43
C MET A 420 16.47 19.67 5.85
N LEU A 421 16.79 18.38 5.71
CA LEU A 421 15.88 17.31 6.11
C LEU A 421 15.66 17.28 7.63
N GLU A 422 16.68 17.55 8.44
CA GLU A 422 16.53 17.67 9.90
C GLU A 422 15.60 18.85 10.27
N GLU A 423 15.73 19.99 9.59
CA GLU A 423 14.86 21.14 9.81
C GLU A 423 13.41 20.85 9.39
N LEU A 424 13.19 20.21 8.24
CA LEU A 424 11.85 19.80 7.80
C LEU A 424 11.23 18.80 8.77
N LYS A 425 12.01 17.85 9.29
CA LYS A 425 11.57 16.90 10.32
C LYS A 425 11.17 17.64 11.60
N ALA A 426 11.96 18.61 12.04
CA ALA A 426 11.65 19.42 13.22
C ALA A 426 10.33 20.18 13.06
N VAL A 427 10.03 20.71 11.86
CA VAL A 427 8.73 21.33 11.55
C VAL A 427 7.59 20.33 11.76
N SER A 428 7.71 19.10 11.25
CA SER A 428 6.66 18.09 11.40
C SER A 428 6.42 17.72 12.87
N VAL A 429 7.48 17.54 13.65
CA VAL A 429 7.38 17.22 15.09
C VAL A 429 6.67 18.36 15.84
N LYS A 430 7.04 19.60 15.58
CA LYS A 430 6.43 20.78 16.21
C LYS A 430 4.97 20.95 15.88
N VAL A 431 4.60 20.78 14.60
CA VAL A 431 3.21 20.89 14.14
C VAL A 431 2.36 19.79 14.77
N ASN A 432 2.83 18.54 14.76
CA ASN A 432 2.13 17.44 15.40
C ASN A 432 1.91 17.68 16.90
N ALA A 433 2.94 18.10 17.64
CA ALA A 433 2.82 18.41 19.06
C ALA A 433 1.74 19.48 19.34
N ASN A 434 1.71 20.56 18.54
CA ASN A 434 0.75 21.63 18.70
C ASN A 434 -0.69 21.19 18.39
N ILE A 435 -0.88 20.48 17.30
CA ILE A 435 -2.22 20.02 16.88
C ILE A 435 -2.73 18.93 17.82
N SER A 436 -1.90 17.94 18.19
CA SER A 436 -2.26 16.89 19.15
C SER A 436 -2.73 17.46 20.49
N LYS A 437 -2.03 18.49 21.01
CA LYS A 437 -2.44 19.19 22.23
C LYS A 437 -3.83 19.84 22.09
N LYS A 438 -4.11 20.47 20.95
CA LYS A 438 -5.43 21.09 20.69
C LYS A 438 -6.54 20.07 20.54
N LEU A 439 -6.22 18.89 20.02
CA LEU A 439 -7.16 17.76 19.86
C LEU A 439 -7.35 16.94 21.15
N GLY A 440 -6.54 17.15 22.17
CA GLY A 440 -6.57 16.37 23.40
C GLY A 440 -6.15 14.91 23.21
N ILE A 441 -5.22 14.65 22.27
CA ILE A 441 -4.66 13.34 22.00
C ILE A 441 -3.15 13.30 22.27
N ASN A 442 -2.59 12.10 22.40
CA ASN A 442 -1.15 11.92 22.54
C ASN A 442 -0.42 12.48 21.33
N GLN A 443 0.75 13.07 21.56
CA GLN A 443 1.68 13.37 20.49
C GLN A 443 2.14 12.08 19.80
N SER A 444 2.28 12.12 18.48
CA SER A 444 2.78 10.98 17.72
C SER A 444 4.23 10.65 18.10
N THR A 445 4.51 9.38 18.35
CA THR A 445 5.84 8.92 18.75
C THR A 445 6.79 8.79 17.55
N ALA A 446 6.25 8.63 16.34
CA ALA A 446 6.99 8.66 15.08
C ALA A 446 6.08 9.26 13.99
N ILE A 447 6.67 10.09 13.10
CA ILE A 447 5.91 10.94 12.19
C ILE A 447 6.35 10.77 10.73
N THR A 448 7.65 10.77 10.44
CA THR A 448 8.18 10.92 9.09
C THR A 448 8.63 9.60 8.46
N CYS A 449 8.38 9.45 7.18
CA CYS A 449 8.80 8.31 6.36
C CYS A 449 9.01 8.71 4.90
N VAL A 450 9.45 7.79 4.07
CA VAL A 450 9.30 7.86 2.61
C VAL A 450 8.68 6.57 2.14
N LYS A 451 7.47 6.66 1.59
CA LYS A 451 6.77 5.51 1.02
C LYS A 451 6.96 5.43 -0.49
N PRO A 452 6.90 4.25 -1.11
CA PRO A 452 6.71 4.15 -2.54
C PRO A 452 5.28 4.63 -2.85
N SER A 453 5.17 5.80 -3.48
CA SER A 453 3.89 6.41 -3.81
C SER A 453 3.36 5.86 -5.12
N GLY A 454 2.42 4.91 -5.06
CA GLY A 454 1.80 4.35 -6.26
C GLY A 454 0.77 5.30 -6.87
N THR A 455 -0.50 5.16 -6.49
CA THR A 455 -1.61 5.93 -7.07
C THR A 455 -1.49 7.44 -6.85
N VAL A 456 -0.94 7.88 -5.71
CA VAL A 456 -0.79 9.33 -5.44
C VAL A 456 0.20 9.96 -6.41
N SER A 457 1.36 9.34 -6.66
CA SER A 457 2.32 9.88 -7.63
C SER A 457 1.77 9.96 -9.05
N GLN A 458 0.89 9.05 -9.42
CA GLN A 458 0.17 9.04 -10.70
C GLN A 458 -0.84 10.19 -10.78
N LEU A 459 -1.64 10.37 -9.71
CA LEU A 459 -2.60 11.46 -9.61
C LEU A 459 -1.92 12.83 -9.66
N THR A 460 -0.77 12.96 -9.02
CA THR A 460 -0.06 14.24 -8.89
C THR A 460 0.98 14.47 -9.98
N ASP A 461 1.20 13.49 -10.87
CA ASP A 461 2.28 13.50 -11.85
C ASP A 461 3.63 13.86 -11.20
N SER A 462 4.06 13.03 -10.28
CA SER A 462 5.34 13.15 -9.58
C SER A 462 6.14 11.86 -9.63
N ALA A 463 7.45 11.95 -9.41
CA ALA A 463 8.26 10.77 -9.16
C ALA A 463 7.76 10.05 -7.90
N SER A 464 7.80 8.72 -7.89
CA SER A 464 7.25 7.91 -6.79
C SER A 464 8.21 7.86 -5.59
N GLY A 465 7.90 8.58 -4.52
CA GLY A 465 8.74 8.62 -3.32
C GLY A 465 10.18 9.02 -3.63
N ILE A 466 11.13 8.15 -3.31
CA ILE A 466 12.57 8.32 -3.57
C ILE A 466 13.04 7.67 -4.89
N HIS A 467 12.12 7.12 -5.69
CA HIS A 467 12.44 6.48 -6.96
C HIS A 467 12.65 7.51 -8.07
N ALA A 468 13.58 7.22 -8.97
CA ALA A 468 13.80 8.01 -10.16
C ALA A 468 12.60 7.97 -11.12
N ARG A 469 12.47 8.99 -11.98
CA ARG A 469 11.57 8.94 -13.12
C ARG A 469 12.00 7.84 -14.11
N HIS A 470 11.05 7.31 -14.87
CA HIS A 470 11.36 6.29 -15.86
C HIS A 470 12.35 6.81 -16.90
N ASN A 471 11.98 7.85 -17.63
CA ASN A 471 12.80 8.51 -18.65
C ASN A 471 12.37 9.99 -18.79
N PRO A 472 13.12 10.85 -19.51
CA PRO A 472 12.67 12.21 -19.83
C PRO A 472 11.35 12.24 -20.62
N TYR A 473 11.15 11.29 -21.53
CA TYR A 473 9.92 11.03 -22.27
C TYR A 473 9.60 9.54 -22.20
N TYR A 474 8.35 9.21 -21.93
CA TYR A 474 7.90 7.82 -21.84
C TYR A 474 6.40 7.71 -22.13
N ILE A 475 5.96 6.50 -22.42
CA ILE A 475 4.54 6.18 -22.58
C ILE A 475 4.10 5.44 -21.33
N ARG A 476 3.02 5.93 -20.72
CA ARG A 476 2.36 5.28 -19.59
C ARG A 476 1.16 4.51 -20.09
N THR A 477 1.16 3.19 -19.92
CA THR A 477 0.02 2.35 -20.25
C THR A 477 -0.79 2.04 -19.00
N VAL A 478 -2.11 2.01 -19.13
CA VAL A 478 -3.03 1.62 -18.07
C VAL A 478 -4.08 0.67 -18.61
N ARG A 479 -4.41 -0.34 -17.81
CA ARG A 479 -5.43 -1.32 -18.13
C ARG A 479 -6.77 -0.93 -17.53
N ALA A 480 -7.84 -1.08 -18.31
CA ALA A 480 -9.20 -0.83 -17.88
C ALA A 480 -10.10 -1.99 -18.31
N ASP A 481 -11.04 -2.35 -17.45
CA ASP A 481 -12.03 -3.39 -17.72
C ASP A 481 -13.01 -2.87 -18.79
N ASN A 482 -13.26 -3.68 -19.83
CA ASN A 482 -14.20 -3.32 -20.92
C ASN A 482 -15.64 -3.13 -20.42
N LYS A 483 -15.98 -3.64 -19.25
CA LYS A 483 -17.30 -3.44 -18.61
C LYS A 483 -17.40 -2.10 -17.85
N ASP A 484 -16.29 -1.40 -17.61
CA ASP A 484 -16.34 -0.07 -17.00
C ASP A 484 -16.75 0.95 -18.06
N PRO A 485 -17.85 1.70 -17.86
CA PRO A 485 -18.27 2.75 -18.78
C PRO A 485 -17.19 3.80 -19.07
N LEU A 486 -16.29 4.03 -18.12
CA LEU A 486 -15.13 4.91 -18.31
C LEU A 486 -14.23 4.41 -19.46
N THR A 487 -14.13 3.09 -19.66
CA THR A 487 -13.35 2.51 -20.77
C THR A 487 -13.93 2.92 -22.11
N GLN A 488 -15.22 2.73 -22.33
CA GLN A 488 -15.86 3.12 -23.58
C GLN A 488 -15.84 4.64 -23.79
N PHE A 489 -16.06 5.41 -22.74
CA PHE A 489 -15.95 6.88 -22.79
C PHE A 489 -14.55 7.33 -23.28
N LEU A 490 -13.47 6.73 -22.80
CA LEU A 490 -12.11 7.08 -23.21
C LEU A 490 -11.80 6.67 -24.65
N ILE A 491 -12.31 5.52 -25.09
CA ILE A 491 -12.21 5.08 -26.49
C ILE A 491 -12.90 6.09 -27.41
N ASP A 492 -14.14 6.48 -27.08
CA ASP A 492 -14.92 7.43 -27.87
C ASP A 492 -14.34 8.84 -27.83
N ALA A 493 -13.68 9.22 -26.74
CA ALA A 493 -12.92 10.45 -26.62
C ALA A 493 -11.64 10.48 -27.45
N GLY A 494 -11.19 9.33 -27.97
CA GLY A 494 -10.01 9.21 -28.84
C GLY A 494 -8.68 9.05 -28.13
N ILE A 495 -8.68 8.57 -26.88
CA ILE A 495 -7.43 8.18 -26.22
C ILE A 495 -6.86 6.95 -26.93
N PRO A 496 -5.56 6.94 -27.30
CA PRO A 496 -4.92 5.77 -27.91
C PRO A 496 -5.12 4.52 -27.05
N SER A 497 -5.67 3.49 -27.66
CA SER A 497 -6.03 2.27 -26.95
C SER A 497 -5.91 1.04 -27.84
N GLU A 498 -5.67 -0.11 -27.21
CA GLU A 498 -5.57 -1.41 -27.88
C GLU A 498 -6.09 -2.50 -26.92
N PRO A 499 -6.52 -3.67 -27.42
CA PRO A 499 -6.84 -4.81 -26.56
C PRO A 499 -5.61 -5.29 -25.78
N ASP A 500 -5.82 -5.73 -24.53
CA ASP A 500 -4.74 -6.34 -23.73
C ASP A 500 -4.31 -7.67 -24.36
N VAL A 501 -3.00 -7.90 -24.48
CA VAL A 501 -2.45 -9.10 -25.13
C VAL A 501 -2.80 -10.40 -24.39
N MET A 502 -3.01 -10.34 -23.06
CA MET A 502 -3.34 -11.50 -22.24
C MET A 502 -4.85 -11.72 -22.11
N LYS A 503 -5.64 -10.64 -22.16
CA LYS A 503 -7.10 -10.65 -21.95
C LYS A 503 -7.83 -9.73 -22.95
N PRO A 504 -7.71 -9.99 -24.25
CA PRO A 504 -8.19 -9.08 -25.29
C PRO A 504 -9.71 -8.83 -25.23
N ASP A 505 -10.49 -9.84 -24.79
CA ASP A 505 -11.95 -9.75 -24.75
C ASP A 505 -12.49 -8.95 -23.56
N SER A 506 -11.70 -8.77 -22.51
CA SER A 506 -12.16 -8.17 -21.25
C SER A 506 -11.43 -6.91 -20.83
N THR A 507 -10.28 -6.60 -21.44
CA THR A 507 -9.40 -5.55 -20.98
C THR A 507 -8.89 -4.71 -22.15
N THR A 508 -8.95 -3.40 -22.00
CA THR A 508 -8.37 -2.42 -22.91
C THR A 508 -7.16 -1.75 -22.26
N VAL A 509 -6.09 -1.57 -23.02
CA VAL A 509 -4.88 -0.85 -22.62
C VAL A 509 -4.89 0.54 -23.24
N PHE A 510 -4.86 1.57 -22.39
CA PHE A 510 -4.74 2.97 -22.80
C PHE A 510 -3.30 3.43 -22.68
N SER A 511 -2.88 4.27 -23.61
CA SER A 511 -1.53 4.82 -23.67
C SER A 511 -1.53 6.34 -23.54
N PHE A 512 -0.75 6.85 -22.59
CA PHE A 512 -0.61 8.28 -22.31
C PHE A 512 0.85 8.72 -22.51
N PRO A 513 1.12 9.72 -23.35
CA PRO A 513 2.45 10.28 -23.47
C PRO A 513 2.79 11.12 -22.24
N MET A 514 3.92 10.82 -21.61
CA MET A 514 4.40 11.48 -20.39
C MET A 514 5.74 12.17 -20.60
N LYS A 515 5.92 13.30 -19.93
CA LYS A 515 7.15 14.04 -19.91
C LYS A 515 7.57 14.34 -18.48
N SER A 516 8.78 13.94 -18.11
CA SER A 516 9.36 14.29 -16.82
C SER A 516 9.71 15.78 -16.74
N PRO A 517 9.72 16.40 -15.55
CA PRO A 517 10.26 17.74 -15.36
C PRO A 517 11.71 17.83 -15.90
N ASN A 518 12.11 19.00 -16.40
CA ASN A 518 13.42 19.16 -17.06
C ASN A 518 14.61 18.85 -16.14
N ASN A 519 14.44 18.98 -14.84
CA ASN A 519 15.47 18.77 -13.83
C ASN A 519 15.33 17.42 -13.10
N ALA A 520 14.40 16.58 -13.52
CA ALA A 520 14.15 15.29 -12.89
C ALA A 520 15.31 14.33 -13.10
N VAL A 521 15.59 13.52 -12.09
CA VAL A 521 16.53 12.40 -12.17
C VAL A 521 15.80 11.19 -12.71
N CYS A 522 16.30 10.61 -13.79
CA CYS A 522 15.78 9.42 -14.41
C CYS A 522 16.57 8.17 -14.01
N ARG A 523 15.98 6.99 -14.21
CA ARG A 523 16.57 5.71 -13.81
C ARG A 523 17.96 5.43 -14.37
N THR A 524 18.27 6.02 -15.52
CA THR A 524 19.58 5.89 -16.19
C THR A 524 20.63 6.86 -15.67
N ASP A 525 20.23 7.85 -14.85
CA ASP A 525 21.11 8.92 -14.36
C ASP A 525 21.76 8.58 -13.02
N MET A 526 21.44 7.43 -12.44
CA MET A 526 21.93 6.98 -11.13
C MET A 526 22.36 5.51 -11.18
N THR A 527 23.46 5.23 -10.51
CA THR A 527 23.87 3.86 -10.17
C THR A 527 23.08 3.34 -8.97
N ALA A 528 23.09 2.03 -8.74
CA ALA A 528 22.49 1.43 -7.55
C ALA A 528 23.10 1.98 -6.25
N ILE A 529 24.42 2.18 -6.22
CA ILE A 529 25.13 2.76 -5.05
C ILE A 529 24.72 4.21 -4.80
N GLU A 530 24.55 5.04 -5.84
CA GLU A 530 24.07 6.41 -5.67
C GLU A 530 22.65 6.44 -5.08
N GLN A 531 21.77 5.53 -5.51
CA GLN A 531 20.43 5.39 -4.94
C GLN A 531 20.48 4.98 -3.47
N LEU A 532 21.34 4.02 -3.11
CA LEU A 532 21.55 3.58 -1.74
C LEU A 532 22.11 4.68 -0.83
N ASN A 533 23.06 5.45 -1.33
CA ASN A 533 23.62 6.59 -0.59
C ASN A 533 22.56 7.69 -0.35
N LEU A 534 21.72 7.97 -1.33
CA LEU A 534 20.59 8.90 -1.14
C LEU A 534 19.58 8.35 -0.13
N TRP A 535 19.22 7.05 -0.24
CA TRP A 535 18.37 6.37 0.74
C TRP A 535 18.91 6.55 2.18
N LEU A 536 20.23 6.39 2.37
CA LEU A 536 20.88 6.50 3.68
C LEU A 536 20.76 7.93 4.28
N ILE A 537 20.85 8.98 3.45
CA ILE A 537 20.63 10.36 3.88
C ILE A 537 19.21 10.53 4.41
N TYR A 538 18.20 10.06 3.68
CA TYR A 538 16.80 10.13 4.12
C TYR A 538 16.53 9.28 5.37
N GLN A 539 17.13 8.08 5.47
CA GLN A 539 17.05 7.23 6.66
C GLN A 539 17.61 7.94 7.91
N ARG A 540 18.72 8.63 7.77
CA ARG A 540 19.40 9.27 8.89
C ARG A 540 18.77 10.60 9.32
N HIS A 541 18.29 11.38 8.38
CA HIS A 541 17.97 12.80 8.60
C HIS A 541 16.49 13.15 8.48
N TRP A 542 15.71 12.46 7.67
CA TRP A 542 14.28 12.70 7.53
C TRP A 542 13.44 11.72 8.33
N CYS A 543 13.66 10.41 8.16
CA CYS A 543 12.75 9.40 8.66
C CYS A 543 12.84 9.18 10.17
N GLU A 544 11.70 9.19 10.83
CA GLU A 544 11.51 8.59 12.15
C GLU A 544 11.03 7.13 12.03
N HIS A 545 10.42 6.77 10.91
CA HIS A 545 10.23 5.42 10.46
C HIS A 545 11.35 5.05 9.48
N LYS A 546 11.03 4.73 8.23
CA LYS A 546 12.03 4.32 7.22
C LYS A 546 11.71 4.91 5.85
N PRO A 547 12.68 5.10 4.98
CA PRO A 547 12.42 5.21 3.56
C PRO A 547 12.32 3.81 2.96
N SER A 548 11.25 3.55 2.21
CA SER A 548 11.11 2.32 1.44
C SER A 548 11.56 2.56 0.00
N VAL A 549 12.41 1.68 -0.49
CA VAL A 549 12.95 1.77 -1.85
C VAL A 549 13.16 0.40 -2.47
N THR A 550 12.95 0.32 -3.77
CA THR A 550 13.44 -0.77 -4.60
C THR A 550 14.65 -0.28 -5.39
N ILE A 551 15.77 -0.91 -5.20
CA ILE A 551 17.00 -0.64 -5.92
C ILE A 551 17.04 -1.52 -7.16
N SER A 552 17.12 -0.89 -8.33
CA SER A 552 17.36 -1.59 -9.60
C SER A 552 18.86 -1.80 -9.75
N VAL A 553 19.31 -3.06 -9.80
CA VAL A 553 20.72 -3.45 -9.79
C VAL A 553 21.11 -4.02 -11.15
N LYS A 554 22.06 -3.39 -11.83
CA LYS A 554 22.62 -3.93 -13.08
C LYS A 554 23.49 -5.16 -12.78
N GLU A 555 23.72 -5.98 -13.80
CA GLU A 555 24.42 -7.26 -13.63
C GLU A 555 25.83 -7.09 -13.01
N ASP A 556 26.52 -6.04 -13.39
CA ASP A 556 27.87 -5.70 -12.90
C ASP A 556 27.89 -5.02 -11.51
N GLU A 557 26.73 -4.56 -11.00
CA GLU A 557 26.63 -3.85 -9.71
C GLU A 557 26.36 -4.77 -8.50
N TRP A 558 25.92 -6.03 -8.72
CA TRP A 558 25.45 -6.90 -7.64
C TRP A 558 26.46 -7.15 -6.51
N MET A 559 27.74 -7.23 -6.84
CA MET A 559 28.79 -7.45 -5.83
C MET A 559 28.99 -6.20 -4.98
N ASP A 560 29.06 -5.04 -5.59
CA ASP A 560 29.24 -3.76 -4.89
C ASP A 560 28.03 -3.42 -4.03
N VAL A 561 26.82 -3.67 -4.54
CA VAL A 561 25.57 -3.49 -3.80
C VAL A 561 25.50 -4.44 -2.60
N GLY A 562 25.91 -5.68 -2.76
CA GLY A 562 26.00 -6.65 -1.67
C GLY A 562 27.01 -6.22 -0.59
N ALA A 563 28.19 -5.76 -0.99
CA ALA A 563 29.22 -5.24 -0.08
C ALA A 563 28.71 -4.01 0.69
N TRP A 564 28.11 -3.03 -0.02
CA TRP A 564 27.50 -1.85 0.60
C TRP A 564 26.41 -2.23 1.61
N THR A 565 25.53 -3.15 1.23
CA THR A 565 24.42 -3.60 2.08
C THR A 565 24.94 -4.26 3.35
N TYR A 566 25.98 -5.09 3.25
CA TYR A 566 26.59 -5.72 4.42
C TYR A 566 27.31 -4.70 5.31
N GLU A 567 28.02 -3.74 4.72
CA GLU A 567 28.72 -2.68 5.47
C GLU A 567 27.73 -1.86 6.31
N HIS A 568 26.60 -1.45 5.70
CA HIS A 568 25.58 -0.62 6.34
C HIS A 568 24.46 -1.44 6.98
N PHE A 569 24.64 -2.74 7.20
CA PHE A 569 23.56 -3.64 7.63
C PHE A 569 22.85 -3.18 8.90
N ASP A 570 23.55 -2.52 9.82
CA ASP A 570 22.98 -1.99 11.06
C ASP A 570 21.95 -0.86 10.85
N GLU A 571 21.90 -0.25 9.67
CA GLU A 571 20.95 0.79 9.30
C GLU A 571 19.96 0.32 8.23
N VAL A 572 20.31 -0.74 7.49
CA VAL A 572 19.49 -1.25 6.38
C VAL A 572 18.21 -1.89 6.90
N SER A 573 17.08 -1.41 6.42
CA SER A 573 15.76 -2.00 6.60
C SER A 573 14.78 -1.38 5.59
N GLY A 574 13.89 -2.18 5.02
CA GLY A 574 12.91 -1.68 4.05
C GLY A 574 13.49 -1.43 2.64
N ILE A 575 14.52 -2.17 2.28
CA ILE A 575 15.10 -2.14 0.93
C ILE A 575 14.80 -3.47 0.23
N SER A 576 14.38 -3.37 -1.02
CA SER A 576 14.27 -4.48 -1.95
C SER A 576 15.24 -4.29 -3.11
N PHE A 577 15.73 -5.38 -3.67
CA PHE A 577 16.67 -5.37 -4.77
C PHE A 577 16.09 -6.14 -5.95
N LEU A 578 16.05 -5.52 -7.13
CA LEU A 578 15.61 -6.16 -8.36
C LEU A 578 16.67 -6.04 -9.44
N PRO A 579 16.81 -7.03 -10.31
CA PRO A 579 17.60 -6.88 -11.51
C PRO A 579 17.14 -5.67 -12.32
N PHE A 580 18.08 -4.86 -12.79
CA PHE A 580 17.76 -3.82 -13.77
C PHE A 580 17.33 -4.52 -15.07
N SER A 581 16.08 -4.36 -15.45
CA SER A 581 15.53 -4.97 -16.65
C SER A 581 15.52 -3.97 -17.77
N GLU A 582 16.15 -4.34 -18.88
CA GLU A 582 15.99 -3.69 -20.19
C GLU A 582 14.97 -4.44 -21.06
N HIS A 583 14.32 -5.47 -20.50
CA HIS A 583 13.40 -6.29 -21.25
C HIS A 583 12.10 -5.54 -21.51
N ILE A 584 11.76 -5.49 -22.76
CA ILE A 584 10.54 -4.94 -23.30
C ILE A 584 9.61 -6.14 -23.53
N TYR A 585 8.59 -6.28 -22.69
CA TYR A 585 7.44 -7.12 -23.02
C TYR A 585 6.30 -6.23 -23.56
N GLU A 586 5.45 -6.81 -24.37
CA GLU A 586 4.34 -6.07 -24.98
C GLU A 586 3.45 -5.41 -23.90
N GLN A 587 3.11 -4.14 -24.13
CA GLN A 587 2.22 -3.36 -23.24
C GLN A 587 2.77 -3.17 -21.82
N GLU A 588 4.07 -2.99 -21.67
CA GLU A 588 4.67 -2.61 -20.37
C GLU A 588 4.02 -1.34 -19.80
N PRO A 589 3.90 -1.25 -18.47
CA PRO A 589 3.35 -0.07 -17.79
C PRO A 589 4.07 1.24 -18.11
N TYR A 590 5.37 1.17 -18.29
CA TYR A 590 6.24 2.28 -18.68
C TYR A 590 7.06 1.87 -19.89
N GLN A 591 6.86 2.56 -21.00
CA GLN A 591 7.57 2.28 -22.24
C GLN A 591 8.50 3.44 -22.58
N ASP A 592 9.72 3.11 -22.96
CA ASP A 592 10.68 4.09 -23.43
C ASP A 592 10.18 4.72 -24.73
N CYS A 593 10.34 6.02 -24.86
CA CYS A 593 10.13 6.70 -26.13
C CYS A 593 11.10 7.87 -26.29
N THR A 594 11.39 8.19 -27.52
CA THR A 594 12.15 9.37 -27.88
C THR A 594 11.27 10.62 -27.82
N LYS A 595 11.91 11.80 -27.79
CA LYS A 595 11.18 13.07 -27.90
C LYS A 595 10.35 13.16 -29.19
N ALA A 596 10.81 12.58 -30.29
CA ALA A 596 10.08 12.57 -31.54
C ALA A 596 8.82 11.72 -31.47
N GLU A 597 8.91 10.52 -30.92
CA GLU A 597 7.78 9.62 -30.69
C GLU A 597 6.76 10.22 -29.71
N TYR A 598 7.24 10.80 -28.61
CA TYR A 598 6.39 11.55 -27.67
C TYR A 598 5.62 12.66 -28.38
N THR A 599 6.31 13.48 -29.19
CA THR A 599 5.69 14.58 -29.92
C THR A 599 4.68 14.09 -30.97
N ALA A 600 4.99 12.97 -31.63
CA ALA A 600 4.08 12.34 -32.58
C ALA A 600 2.82 11.84 -31.88
N MET A 601 2.97 11.16 -30.74
CA MET A 601 1.85 10.64 -29.96
C MET A 601 0.98 11.76 -29.38
N LEU A 602 1.57 12.87 -28.94
CA LEU A 602 0.80 14.05 -28.50
C LEU A 602 -0.17 14.57 -29.57
N LYS A 603 0.20 14.45 -30.86
CA LYS A 603 -0.68 14.87 -31.98
C LYS A 603 -1.87 13.93 -32.17
N THR A 604 -1.78 12.69 -31.71
CA THR A 604 -2.88 11.71 -31.76
C THR A 604 -3.82 11.83 -30.58
N MET A 605 -3.38 12.49 -29.50
CA MET A 605 -4.22 12.73 -28.33
C MET A 605 -5.36 13.70 -28.65
N PRO A 606 -6.54 13.52 -28.04
CA PRO A 606 -7.62 14.50 -28.16
C PRO A 606 -7.17 15.87 -27.65
N LYS A 607 -7.57 16.94 -28.33
CA LYS A 607 -7.22 18.33 -27.93
C LYS A 607 -7.83 18.74 -26.59
N ALA A 608 -8.99 18.22 -26.29
CA ALA A 608 -9.69 18.38 -25.02
C ALA A 608 -10.71 17.27 -24.87
N ILE A 609 -10.83 16.76 -23.66
CA ILE A 609 -11.86 15.79 -23.27
C ILE A 609 -12.89 16.52 -22.41
N ASP A 610 -14.16 16.43 -22.81
CA ASP A 610 -15.27 16.90 -21.99
C ASP A 610 -15.66 15.79 -20.99
N TRP A 611 -15.02 15.79 -19.82
CA TRP A 611 -15.21 14.80 -18.77
C TRP A 611 -16.65 14.78 -18.22
N ASN A 612 -17.44 15.83 -18.46
CA ASN A 612 -18.85 15.84 -18.05
C ASN A 612 -19.69 14.85 -18.86
N LYS A 613 -19.26 14.50 -20.08
CA LYS A 613 -19.97 13.51 -20.91
C LYS A 613 -19.85 12.09 -20.38
N LEU A 614 -18.97 11.80 -19.42
CA LEU A 614 -18.91 10.48 -18.80
C LEU A 614 -20.26 10.04 -18.23
N GLN A 615 -21.08 10.99 -17.71
CA GLN A 615 -22.44 10.70 -17.24
C GLN A 615 -23.38 10.13 -18.31
N GLU A 616 -23.10 10.33 -19.59
CA GLU A 616 -23.91 9.76 -20.68
C GLU A 616 -23.67 8.25 -20.84
N PHE A 617 -22.50 7.77 -20.41
CA PHE A 617 -22.07 6.37 -20.45
C PHE A 617 -22.42 5.60 -19.18
N GLU A 618 -22.54 6.29 -18.04
CA GLU A 618 -22.82 5.71 -16.74
C GLU A 618 -24.28 5.94 -16.31
N LYS A 619 -25.04 4.86 -16.18
CA LYS A 619 -26.44 4.90 -15.71
C LYS A 619 -26.61 4.40 -14.27
N GLU A 620 -25.56 3.84 -13.70
CA GLU A 620 -25.50 3.30 -12.34
C GLU A 620 -24.10 3.43 -11.79
N ASP A 621 -23.94 3.31 -10.48
CA ASP A 621 -22.63 3.29 -9.84
C ASP A 621 -21.77 2.11 -10.33
N THR A 622 -20.85 2.39 -11.21
CA THR A 622 -19.85 1.47 -11.69
C THR A 622 -18.47 1.76 -11.10
N THR A 623 -18.38 2.67 -10.11
CA THR A 623 -17.12 2.95 -9.40
C THR A 623 -16.61 1.67 -8.77
N SER A 624 -15.94 0.86 -9.56
CA SER A 624 -15.22 -0.30 -9.10
C SER A 624 -13.85 0.15 -8.66
N GLY A 625 -13.43 -0.28 -7.49
CA GLY A 625 -12.03 -0.18 -7.19
C GLY A 625 -11.25 -1.02 -8.15
N GLY A 626 -10.35 -0.39 -8.89
CA GLY A 626 -9.49 -1.11 -9.80
C GLY A 626 -8.79 -2.27 -9.07
N ARG A 627 -8.68 -3.39 -9.73
CA ARG A 627 -7.86 -4.52 -9.29
C ARG A 627 -6.40 -4.06 -9.30
N GLU A 628 -5.89 -3.65 -8.15
CA GLU A 628 -4.46 -3.43 -7.95
C GLU A 628 -3.95 -4.56 -7.07
N LEU A 629 -3.17 -5.44 -7.62
CA LEU A 629 -2.36 -6.41 -6.89
C LEU A 629 -1.25 -5.67 -6.11
N ALA A 630 -0.70 -6.32 -5.11
CA ALA A 630 0.37 -5.78 -4.29
C ALA A 630 1.54 -5.30 -5.16
N CYS A 631 2.16 -4.19 -4.75
CA CYS A 631 3.36 -3.68 -5.38
C CYS A 631 4.43 -4.76 -5.46
N THR A 632 4.70 -5.26 -6.65
CA THR A 632 5.99 -5.85 -6.93
C THR A 632 6.95 -4.68 -7.15
N ALA A 633 7.91 -4.61 -6.28
CA ALA A 633 9.05 -3.70 -6.17
C ALA A 633 9.29 -2.78 -7.41
N GLY A 634 9.04 -1.48 -7.24
CA GLY A 634 9.40 -0.42 -8.21
C GLY A 634 8.33 -0.05 -9.24
N THR A 635 7.41 -0.93 -9.56
CA THR A 635 6.25 -0.63 -10.39
C THR A 635 5.00 -1.17 -9.70
N CYS A 636 4.14 -0.25 -9.25
CA CYS A 636 2.86 -0.59 -8.62
C CYS A 636 1.87 -1.02 -9.71
N GLU A 637 2.14 -2.12 -10.40
CA GLU A 637 1.25 -2.67 -11.41
C GLU A 637 1.18 -4.18 -11.40
N VAL A 638 -0.01 -4.61 -11.66
CA VAL A 638 -0.48 -5.98 -11.67
C VAL A 638 0.04 -6.72 -12.88
N VAL A 639 0.85 -7.72 -12.67
CA VAL A 639 0.86 -8.88 -13.56
C VAL A 639 -0.23 -9.82 -13.01
N ASP A 640 -1.31 -10.01 -13.74
CA ASP A 640 -2.35 -10.98 -13.39
C ASP A 640 -1.78 -12.38 -13.68
N LEU A 641 -1.20 -13.00 -12.66
CA LEU A 641 -0.64 -14.35 -12.73
C LEU A 641 -1.73 -15.45 -12.71
N THR A 642 -3.01 -15.08 -12.77
CA THR A 642 -4.13 -16.04 -12.82
C THR A 642 -4.58 -16.36 -14.24
N ALA A 643 -3.81 -15.99 -15.27
CA ALA A 643 -4.10 -16.37 -16.63
C ALA A 643 -3.29 -17.61 -17.03
N ASN A 644 -3.79 -18.78 -16.68
CA ASN A 644 -3.75 -20.01 -17.43
C ASN A 644 -5.05 -20.75 -17.22
#